data_085c1e9de60741efacda29158ab98ede
#
_entry.id   085c1e9de60741efacda29158ab98ede
#
_cell.length_a   1.000
_cell.length_b   1.000
_cell.length_c   1.000
_cell.angle_alpha   90.00
_cell.angle_beta   90.00
_cell.angle_gamma   90.00
#
_symmetry.space_group_name_H-M   'P 1'
#
loop_
_entity.id
_entity.type
_entity.pdbx_description
1 polymer ?
#
loop_
_entity_poly.entity_id
_entity_poly.type
_entity_poly.pdbx_seq_one_letter_code
_entity_poly.pdbx_strand_id
1 'polypeptide(L)'
;MDKSEILALRRAVLEKDFARMNERQKQAVFTVNGPLLILAGAGSGKTTVLINRIANILRYGDAYNSTYLRDDLDENDIAACKAYIENGTPLTTETQEHLSVSACAPWRIMAITFTNKAAGELKDRLCTMLGETASDIWASTFHSTCARILRRDGERIGYSSHFTVYDTDDQRRLMKNILKELDISEKNITPKSILNEISRAKDSLISPAEYALTVGDDFRLKIISRAYTTYQKRLEDADAMDFDDLINKVVELFKKCPDVLEYYQNRFRYLMVDEYQDTNHAQYTFVRMLAEKSGNLCVVGDDDQSIYKFRGATIENILSFENTFQNATVIRLERNYRSTQNILDAANAVIEHNTERKGKTLWTQNGTGAMIHLHTAENETDEAERITKIILDGVAAGRKFSDYAVLYRMNSQSLTFERNFAKSGVPHRIIGGTRFYERREIREMIAYLSVINNPSDEMRLRRIINTPKRSIGDRSVEVAAQIGQQTGETLFEVVSHAKDYPALSRAANKMTLFAAQMQGLIELNNDEEVTLGELYDELVERIDYLNFLKTDDPESAEDRAANVQELASNLRRFEEENPEGTLSDFLEEVSLITDIDNYDNNADSVVLMTVHSAKGLEFPVVFLPGMEENIFPGMASVYVPSEVEEERRLAYVAITRAKEELYIFHAESRMIFGMTNRNRVSRFVEEIPETLVEHTRSRDYSARPVSMPSFGGAKPFGEAPKTKSVAEAGGFMPKPRVKPAPAGTYRVGDTVLHKAFGTGLIVSATPMANDTLLEVAFDKVGTKKLFANFARLTKV
;
A
#
# COMPACT_ATOMS: atom_id res chain seq x y z
N MET A 1 21.58 44.67 29.48
CA MET A 1 21.53 43.27 29.90
C MET A 1 22.84 42.57 29.54
N ASP A 2 23.28 41.65 30.40
CA ASP A 2 24.44 40.81 30.09
C ASP A 2 24.10 39.82 28.98
N LYS A 3 25.12 39.38 28.24
CA LYS A 3 24.96 38.40 27.14
C LYS A 3 24.23 37.13 27.57
N SER A 4 24.51 36.67 28.80
CA SER A 4 23.85 35.49 29.35
C SER A 4 22.35 35.68 29.60
N GLU A 5 21.94 36.88 30.02
CA GLU A 5 20.54 37.25 30.24
C GLU A 5 19.77 37.34 28.91
N ILE A 6 20.39 37.91 27.87
CA ILE A 6 19.80 37.98 26.53
C ILE A 6 19.59 36.58 25.95
N LEU A 7 20.60 35.69 26.10
CA LEU A 7 20.47 34.30 25.67
C LEU A 7 19.38 33.54 26.42
N ALA A 8 19.24 33.78 27.75
CA ALA A 8 18.17 33.20 28.55
C ALA A 8 16.78 33.71 28.08
N LEU A 9 16.69 35.04 27.82
CA LEU A 9 15.45 35.63 27.29
C LEU A 9 15.06 35.06 25.93
N ARG A 10 16.03 34.92 25.01
CA ARG A 10 15.81 34.28 23.72
C ARG A 10 15.28 32.83 23.86
N ARG A 11 15.89 32.04 24.71
CA ARG A 11 15.42 30.68 25.00
C ARG A 11 13.99 30.68 25.55
N ALA A 12 13.66 31.58 26.49
CA ALA A 12 12.32 31.68 27.05
C ALA A 12 11.27 32.06 26.00
N VAL A 13 11.63 32.92 25.03
CA VAL A 13 10.76 33.22 23.87
C VAL A 13 10.48 31.96 23.04
N LEU A 14 11.51 31.22 22.66
CA LEU A 14 11.38 30.01 21.87
C LEU A 14 10.59 28.91 22.63
N GLU A 15 10.82 28.75 23.93
CA GLU A 15 10.06 27.80 24.76
C GLU A 15 8.57 28.17 24.85
N LYS A 16 8.24 29.47 24.85
CA LYS A 16 6.85 29.93 24.82
C LYS A 16 6.19 29.71 23.47
N ASP A 17 6.88 29.93 22.34
CA ASP A 17 6.37 29.64 21.00
C ASP A 17 5.96 28.17 20.83
N PHE A 18 6.75 27.28 21.45
CA PHE A 18 6.51 25.82 21.40
C PHE A 18 5.95 25.26 22.73
N ALA A 19 5.23 26.10 23.52
CA ALA A 19 4.72 25.73 24.86
C ALA A 19 3.71 24.55 24.83
N ARG A 20 3.03 24.33 23.68
CA ARG A 20 2.09 23.20 23.51
C ARG A 20 2.78 21.83 23.43
N MET A 21 4.08 21.81 23.27
CA MET A 21 4.89 20.59 23.12
C MET A 21 5.43 20.13 24.48
N ASN A 22 5.52 18.81 24.67
CA ASN A 22 6.21 18.26 25.83
C ASN A 22 7.74 18.42 25.69
N GLU A 23 8.47 18.18 26.80
CA GLU A 23 9.93 18.42 26.85
C GLU A 23 10.71 17.59 25.81
N ARG A 24 10.32 16.32 25.54
CA ARG A 24 10.96 15.49 24.53
C ARG A 24 10.69 15.99 23.10
N GLN A 25 9.47 16.45 22.86
CA GLN A 25 9.09 17.07 21.58
C GLN A 25 9.85 18.38 21.38
N LYS A 26 9.95 19.25 22.39
CA LYS A 26 10.78 20.47 22.33
C LYS A 26 12.25 20.16 22.06
N GLN A 27 12.80 19.16 22.75
CA GLN A 27 14.17 18.69 22.49
C GLN A 27 14.36 18.33 21.01
N ALA A 28 13.41 17.60 20.39
CA ALA A 28 13.48 17.25 18.98
C ALA A 28 13.35 18.46 18.04
N VAL A 29 12.54 19.47 18.41
CA VAL A 29 12.37 20.70 17.63
C VAL A 29 13.64 21.54 17.67
N PHE A 30 14.29 21.66 18.84
CA PHE A 30 15.47 22.51 19.03
C PHE A 30 16.81 21.84 18.67
N THR A 31 16.85 20.52 18.45
CA THR A 31 18.06 19.84 17.93
C THR A 31 18.15 20.03 16.42
N VAL A 32 18.60 21.20 15.95
CA VAL A 32 18.50 21.62 14.53
C VAL A 32 19.54 20.95 13.65
N ASN A 33 20.79 20.88 14.08
CA ASN A 33 21.93 20.44 13.29
C ASN A 33 22.32 18.98 13.58
N GLY A 34 22.91 18.31 12.59
CA GLY A 34 23.39 16.94 12.65
C GLY A 34 22.31 15.88 12.42
N PRO A 35 22.71 14.59 12.39
CA PRO A 35 21.79 13.48 12.21
C PRO A 35 20.91 13.29 13.46
N LEU A 36 19.59 13.24 13.26
CA LEU A 36 18.61 13.10 14.33
C LEU A 36 17.65 11.96 14.00
N LEU A 37 17.55 10.97 14.88
CA LEU A 37 16.48 9.96 14.88
C LEU A 37 15.44 10.30 15.95
N ILE A 38 14.22 10.55 15.53
CA ILE A 38 13.07 10.67 16.42
C ILE A 38 12.33 9.32 16.42
N LEU A 39 12.59 8.53 17.47
CA LEU A 39 11.95 7.24 17.67
C LEU A 39 10.59 7.48 18.37
N ALA A 40 9.54 7.51 17.58
CA ALA A 40 8.24 8.03 18.00
C ALA A 40 7.17 6.96 17.95
N GLY A 41 6.66 6.52 19.10
CA GLY A 41 5.60 5.53 19.19
C GLY A 41 4.28 5.95 18.54
N ALA A 42 3.34 5.02 18.44
CA ALA A 42 1.99 5.30 17.93
C ALA A 42 1.36 6.47 18.70
N GLY A 43 0.70 7.40 17.98
CA GLY A 43 -0.03 8.51 18.58
C GLY A 43 0.83 9.51 19.39
N SER A 44 2.16 9.50 19.28
CA SER A 44 3.07 10.39 20.02
C SER A 44 3.24 11.80 19.40
N GLY A 45 2.56 12.06 18.27
CA GLY A 45 2.61 13.36 17.60
C GLY A 45 3.81 13.51 16.65
N LYS A 46 4.25 12.45 15.96
CA LYS A 46 5.31 12.43 14.94
C LYS A 46 5.25 13.63 14.00
N THR A 47 4.15 13.76 13.27
CA THR A 47 3.93 14.83 12.29
C THR A 47 3.92 16.21 12.93
N THR A 48 3.36 16.34 14.15
CA THR A 48 3.38 17.60 14.92
C THR A 48 4.80 18.05 15.23
N VAL A 49 5.67 17.12 15.66
CA VAL A 49 7.09 17.44 15.94
C VAL A 49 7.80 17.85 14.66
N LEU A 50 7.57 17.14 13.54
CA LEU A 50 8.18 17.44 12.25
C LEU A 50 7.81 18.85 11.77
N ILE A 51 6.52 19.22 11.80
CA ILE A 51 6.02 20.56 11.43
C ILE A 51 6.63 21.65 12.30
N ASN A 52 6.61 21.47 13.63
CA ASN A 52 7.17 22.46 14.55
C ASN A 52 8.69 22.59 14.41
N ARG A 53 9.39 21.50 14.10
CA ARG A 53 10.83 21.53 13.80
C ARG A 53 11.11 22.35 12.53
N ILE A 54 10.33 22.14 11.45
CA ILE A 54 10.42 22.93 10.22
C ILE A 54 10.17 24.42 10.55
N ALA A 55 9.12 24.72 11.30
CA ALA A 55 8.79 26.09 11.69
C ALA A 55 9.92 26.74 12.52
N ASN A 56 10.54 26.00 13.45
CA ASN A 56 11.69 26.49 14.20
C ASN A 56 12.90 26.77 13.29
N ILE A 57 13.21 25.87 12.36
CA ILE A 57 14.34 26.02 11.43
C ILE A 57 14.15 27.27 10.55
N LEU A 58 12.93 27.54 10.08
CA LEU A 58 12.63 28.67 9.22
C LEU A 58 12.61 30.00 9.98
N ARG A 59 12.03 30.03 11.18
CA ARG A 59 11.88 31.25 11.97
C ARG A 59 13.14 31.60 12.74
N TYR A 60 13.74 30.64 13.43
CA TYR A 60 14.79 30.89 14.43
C TYR A 60 16.11 30.16 14.11
N GLY A 61 16.11 29.15 13.23
CA GLY A 61 17.30 28.34 12.97
C GLY A 61 17.84 27.68 14.25
N ASP A 62 19.13 27.79 14.53
CA ASP A 62 19.80 27.22 15.72
C ASP A 62 19.85 28.18 16.91
N ALA A 63 18.88 29.11 17.00
CA ALA A 63 18.88 30.15 18.02
C ALA A 63 18.82 29.61 19.46
N TYR A 64 18.19 28.45 19.70
CA TYR A 64 18.04 27.87 21.04
C TYR A 64 19.38 27.40 21.62
N ASN A 65 20.23 26.75 20.82
CA ASN A 65 21.51 26.18 21.28
C ASN A 65 22.72 27.12 21.08
N SER A 66 22.60 28.04 20.12
CA SER A 66 23.68 28.95 19.78
C SER A 66 23.96 29.99 20.89
N THR A 67 25.25 30.32 21.08
CA THR A 67 25.69 31.45 21.94
C THR A 67 25.95 32.73 21.14
N TYR A 68 25.71 32.68 19.81
CA TYR A 68 25.83 33.86 18.94
C TYR A 68 24.62 34.78 19.15
N LEU A 69 24.88 36.09 19.24
CA LEU A 69 23.88 37.14 19.19
C LEU A 69 24.17 38.00 17.96
N ARG A 70 23.17 38.43 17.27
CA ARG A 70 23.29 39.32 16.12
C ARG A 70 23.62 40.74 16.62
N ASP A 71 24.36 41.47 15.80
CA ASP A 71 24.79 42.85 16.15
C ASP A 71 23.62 43.87 16.02
N ASP A 72 22.59 43.51 15.29
CA ASP A 72 21.38 44.32 15.07
C ASP A 72 20.28 44.13 16.15
N LEU A 73 20.50 43.22 17.12
CA LEU A 73 19.57 43.05 18.26
C LEU A 73 19.66 44.23 19.22
N ASP A 74 18.59 44.98 19.36
CA ASP A 74 18.51 46.21 20.12
C ASP A 74 17.66 46.14 21.42
N GLU A 75 17.54 47.29 22.13
CA GLU A 75 16.76 47.40 23.38
C GLU A 75 15.25 47.24 23.12
N ASN A 76 14.75 47.61 21.93
CA ASN A 76 13.35 47.44 21.56
C ASN A 76 13.01 45.96 21.40
N ASP A 77 13.88 45.20 20.79
CA ASP A 77 13.73 43.75 20.67
C ASP A 77 13.67 43.06 22.03
N ILE A 78 14.57 43.47 22.95
CA ILE A 78 14.57 42.99 24.33
C ILE A 78 13.24 43.30 25.03
N ALA A 79 12.74 44.53 24.87
CA ALA A 79 11.44 44.95 25.44
C ALA A 79 10.29 44.18 24.85
N ALA A 80 10.28 43.97 23.51
CA ALA A 80 9.30 43.15 22.80
C ALA A 80 9.31 41.68 23.28
N CYS A 81 10.49 41.06 23.46
CA CYS A 81 10.64 39.72 24.00
C CYS A 81 10.05 39.58 25.42
N LYS A 82 10.31 40.55 26.30
CA LYS A 82 9.75 40.61 27.67
C LYS A 82 8.21 40.71 27.61
N ALA A 83 7.68 41.65 26.81
CA ALA A 83 6.23 41.81 26.63
C ALA A 83 5.58 40.55 26.05
N TYR A 84 6.27 39.89 25.13
CA TYR A 84 5.80 38.60 24.60
C TYR A 84 5.74 37.53 25.71
N ILE A 85 6.78 37.40 26.53
CA ILE A 85 6.79 36.41 27.62
C ILE A 85 5.75 36.73 28.68
N GLU A 86 5.61 37.97 29.10
CA GLU A 86 4.70 38.39 30.19
C GLU A 86 3.24 38.41 29.76
N ASN A 87 2.93 39.05 28.66
CA ASN A 87 1.56 39.40 28.25
C ASN A 87 1.09 38.69 26.99
N GLY A 88 1.96 37.94 26.28
CA GLY A 88 1.64 37.28 25.01
C GLY A 88 1.54 38.26 23.82
N THR A 89 2.08 39.47 23.92
CA THR A 89 2.13 40.45 22.82
C THR A 89 2.94 39.86 21.65
N PRO A 90 2.37 39.70 20.44
CA PRO A 90 3.07 39.05 19.31
C PRO A 90 4.37 39.79 18.97
N LEU A 91 5.44 39.02 18.69
CA LEU A 91 6.68 39.56 18.17
C LEU A 91 6.50 40.02 16.71
N THR A 92 7.18 41.09 16.34
CA THR A 92 7.29 41.51 14.93
C THR A 92 8.17 40.53 14.16
N THR A 93 8.03 40.49 12.83
CA THR A 93 8.91 39.71 11.95
C THR A 93 10.37 40.13 12.13
N GLU A 94 10.62 41.43 12.24
CA GLU A 94 11.97 41.99 12.44
C GLU A 94 12.60 41.50 13.76
N THR A 95 11.87 41.56 14.89
CA THR A 95 12.36 41.01 16.17
C THR A 95 12.61 39.50 16.06
N GLN A 96 11.75 38.75 15.36
CA GLN A 96 11.99 37.31 15.15
C GLN A 96 13.27 37.06 14.33
N GLU A 97 13.52 37.84 13.29
CA GLU A 97 14.75 37.79 12.49
C GLU A 97 15.99 38.12 13.34
N HIS A 98 15.94 39.16 14.18
CA HIS A 98 17.04 39.53 15.09
C HIS A 98 17.34 38.43 16.12
N LEU A 99 16.35 37.66 16.56
CA LEU A 99 16.54 36.51 17.43
C LEU A 99 17.08 35.25 16.68
N SER A 100 16.99 35.20 15.35
CA SER A 100 17.36 34.02 14.58
C SER A 100 18.86 33.81 14.50
N VAL A 101 19.26 32.55 14.37
CA VAL A 101 20.66 32.15 14.10
C VAL A 101 20.66 31.13 12.98
N SER A 102 21.22 31.52 11.86
CA SER A 102 21.30 30.61 10.67
C SER A 102 19.94 30.02 10.22
N ALA A 103 18.86 30.77 10.36
CA ALA A 103 17.58 30.42 9.76
C ALA A 103 17.75 30.21 8.24
N CYS A 104 16.95 29.37 7.65
CA CYS A 104 17.07 29.06 6.23
C CYS A 104 15.79 29.38 5.45
N ALA A 105 15.94 29.61 4.14
CA ALA A 105 14.81 29.79 3.26
C ALA A 105 14.01 28.47 3.07
N PRO A 106 12.68 28.52 2.87
CA PRO A 106 11.81 27.34 2.74
C PRO A 106 12.27 26.36 1.67
N TRP A 107 12.68 26.83 0.50
CA TRP A 107 13.18 26.01 -0.62
C TRP A 107 14.44 25.21 -0.32
N ARG A 108 15.08 25.43 0.84
CA ARG A 108 16.26 24.67 1.33
C ARG A 108 15.88 23.48 2.20
N ILE A 109 14.59 23.22 2.40
CA ILE A 109 14.08 22.09 3.18
C ILE A 109 13.41 21.09 2.25
N MET A 110 13.82 19.83 2.37
CA MET A 110 13.13 18.69 1.76
C MET A 110 12.51 17.83 2.87
N ALA A 111 11.20 17.57 2.76
CA ALA A 111 10.45 16.71 3.67
C ALA A 111 9.77 15.59 2.87
N ILE A 112 10.17 14.35 3.15
CA ILE A 112 9.73 13.16 2.40
C ILE A 112 8.78 12.35 3.27
N THR A 113 7.64 11.94 2.68
CA THR A 113 6.64 11.06 3.30
C THR A 113 6.39 9.84 2.41
N PHE A 114 5.54 8.89 2.88
CA PHE A 114 5.23 7.68 2.11
C PHE A 114 3.97 7.78 1.25
N THR A 115 3.02 8.67 1.60
CA THR A 115 1.74 8.81 0.87
C THR A 115 1.51 10.26 0.46
N ASN A 116 0.79 10.46 -0.65
CA ASN A 116 0.44 11.79 -1.13
C ASN A 116 -0.47 12.52 -0.13
N LYS A 117 -1.38 11.80 0.53
CA LYS A 117 -2.20 12.35 1.62
C LYS A 117 -1.35 12.92 2.75
N ALA A 118 -0.33 12.18 3.21
CA ALA A 118 0.56 12.67 4.27
C ALA A 118 1.37 13.89 3.81
N ALA A 119 1.82 13.92 2.55
CA ALA A 119 2.52 15.07 1.97
C ALA A 119 1.61 16.30 1.87
N GLY A 120 0.37 16.13 1.40
CA GLY A 120 -0.65 17.18 1.36
C GLY A 120 -0.96 17.72 2.76
N GLU A 121 -1.26 16.84 3.72
CA GLU A 121 -1.53 17.24 5.11
C GLU A 121 -0.33 17.98 5.75
N LEU A 122 0.89 17.56 5.45
CA LEU A 122 2.10 18.25 5.90
C LEU A 122 2.17 19.68 5.31
N LYS A 123 1.92 19.85 3.99
CA LYS A 123 1.88 21.16 3.32
C LYS A 123 0.80 22.05 3.91
N ASP A 124 -0.43 21.59 4.06
CA ASP A 124 -1.56 22.35 4.57
C ASP A 124 -1.29 22.86 5.98
N ARG A 125 -0.77 22.00 6.84
CA ARG A 125 -0.42 22.39 8.22
C ARG A 125 0.75 23.37 8.28
N LEU A 126 1.75 23.24 7.40
CA LEU A 126 2.84 24.20 7.28
C LEU A 126 2.34 25.55 6.76
N CYS A 127 1.51 25.58 5.73
CA CYS A 127 0.88 26.81 5.22
C CYS A 127 0.02 27.49 6.28
N THR A 128 -0.75 26.72 7.06
CA THR A 128 -1.54 27.25 8.18
C THR A 128 -0.67 27.92 9.25
N MET A 129 0.53 27.36 9.52
CA MET A 129 1.43 27.84 10.58
C MET A 129 2.37 28.98 10.12
N LEU A 130 2.80 28.97 8.86
CA LEU A 130 3.89 29.82 8.33
C LEU A 130 3.42 30.75 7.19
N GLY A 131 2.18 30.62 6.72
CA GLY A 131 1.65 31.37 5.58
C GLY A 131 2.13 30.79 4.23
N GLU A 132 1.86 31.53 3.16
CA GLU A 132 2.10 31.11 1.75
C GLU A 132 3.58 30.78 1.46
N THR A 133 4.52 31.37 2.17
CA THR A 133 5.96 31.08 2.00
C THR A 133 6.31 29.61 2.26
N ALA A 134 5.47 28.87 2.99
CA ALA A 134 5.66 27.44 3.22
C ALA A 134 5.43 26.58 1.95
N SER A 135 4.81 27.11 0.92
CA SER A 135 4.60 26.43 -0.37
C SER A 135 5.92 26.09 -1.08
N ASP A 136 6.96 26.86 -0.83
CA ASP A 136 8.29 26.64 -1.39
C ASP A 136 9.06 25.45 -0.76
N ILE A 137 8.54 24.89 0.34
CA ILE A 137 9.12 23.69 0.96
C ILE A 137 8.88 22.51 0.03
N TRP A 138 9.94 21.74 -0.26
CA TRP A 138 9.82 20.53 -1.06
C TRP A 138 9.26 19.39 -0.20
N ALA A 139 7.94 19.38 0.01
CA ALA A 139 7.22 18.33 0.74
C ALA A 139 6.51 17.41 -0.26
N SER A 140 6.93 16.15 -0.37
CA SER A 140 6.39 15.16 -1.32
C SER A 140 6.71 13.72 -0.92
N THR A 141 6.25 12.73 -1.69
CA THR A 141 6.62 11.32 -1.50
C THR A 141 8.02 11.04 -2.10
N PHE A 142 8.61 9.88 -1.76
CA PHE A 142 9.85 9.43 -2.40
C PHE A 142 9.74 9.40 -3.92
N HIS A 143 8.66 8.80 -4.44
CA HIS A 143 8.44 8.65 -5.88
C HIS A 143 8.24 10.01 -6.57
N SER A 144 7.40 10.89 -6.03
CA SER A 144 7.21 12.23 -6.59
C SER A 144 8.49 13.07 -6.55
N THR A 145 9.28 12.95 -5.48
CA THR A 145 10.59 13.62 -5.42
C THR A 145 11.52 13.12 -6.53
N CYS A 146 11.61 11.80 -6.70
CA CYS A 146 12.47 11.18 -7.71
C CYS A 146 12.00 11.47 -9.13
N ALA A 147 10.70 11.39 -9.41
CA ALA A 147 10.14 11.71 -10.70
C ALA A 147 10.44 13.17 -11.09
N ARG A 148 10.24 14.13 -10.17
CA ARG A 148 10.59 15.54 -10.41
C ARG A 148 12.07 15.76 -10.68
N ILE A 149 12.97 15.03 -10.01
CA ILE A 149 14.41 15.07 -10.29
C ILE A 149 14.70 14.54 -11.70
N LEU A 150 14.09 13.39 -12.07
CA LEU A 150 14.29 12.76 -13.38
C LEU A 150 13.70 13.57 -14.54
N ARG A 151 12.57 14.23 -14.36
CA ARG A 151 12.01 15.14 -15.38
C ARG A 151 12.95 16.29 -15.68
N ARG A 152 13.68 16.77 -14.69
CA ARG A 152 14.63 17.85 -14.89
C ARG A 152 16.00 17.38 -15.44
N ASP A 153 16.52 16.28 -14.89
CA ASP A 153 17.93 15.89 -15.13
C ASP A 153 18.05 14.49 -15.77
N GLY A 154 16.94 13.80 -16.07
CA GLY A 154 16.92 12.42 -16.59
C GLY A 154 17.53 12.25 -17.98
N GLU A 155 17.58 13.31 -18.80
CA GLU A 155 18.26 13.29 -20.11
C GLU A 155 19.75 12.89 -20.00
N ARG A 156 20.36 13.18 -18.86
CA ARG A 156 21.76 12.81 -18.56
C ARG A 156 22.00 11.30 -18.48
N ILE A 157 20.90 10.51 -18.31
CA ILE A 157 20.92 9.05 -18.26
C ILE A 157 20.04 8.40 -19.33
N GLY A 158 19.54 9.20 -20.29
CA GLY A 158 18.85 8.73 -21.49
C GLY A 158 17.32 8.71 -21.45
N TYR A 159 16.69 9.37 -20.49
CA TYR A 159 15.23 9.52 -20.40
C TYR A 159 14.79 10.93 -20.74
N SER A 160 13.67 11.06 -21.45
CA SER A 160 13.10 12.38 -21.74
C SER A 160 12.40 12.96 -20.49
N SER A 161 12.07 14.26 -20.55
CA SER A 161 11.25 14.89 -19.50
C SER A 161 9.79 14.38 -19.50
N HIS A 162 9.36 13.65 -20.52
CA HIS A 162 7.99 13.16 -20.72
C HIS A 162 7.86 11.65 -20.54
N PHE A 163 8.84 10.98 -19.92
CA PHE A 163 8.79 9.54 -19.67
C PHE A 163 7.47 9.11 -19.02
N THR A 164 7.02 7.91 -19.36
CA THR A 164 5.79 7.34 -18.80
C THR A 164 6.09 6.49 -17.55
N VAL A 165 5.24 6.60 -16.52
CA VAL A 165 5.30 5.69 -15.34
C VAL A 165 4.30 4.55 -15.52
N TYR A 166 4.81 3.31 -15.54
CA TYR A 166 4.02 2.10 -15.73
C TYR A 166 3.44 1.60 -14.40
N ASP A 167 2.12 1.46 -14.36
CA ASP A 167 1.41 0.87 -13.22
C ASP A 167 1.58 -0.68 -13.16
N THR A 168 1.04 -1.29 -12.11
CA THR A 168 1.14 -2.75 -11.90
C THR A 168 0.51 -3.58 -13.02
N ASP A 169 -0.54 -3.09 -13.67
CA ASP A 169 -1.20 -3.78 -14.79
C ASP A 169 -0.41 -3.64 -16.09
N ASP A 170 0.19 -2.46 -16.29
CA ASP A 170 1.07 -2.20 -17.41
C ASP A 170 2.31 -3.11 -17.33
N GLN A 171 2.92 -3.19 -16.15
CA GLN A 171 4.03 -4.12 -15.88
C GLN A 171 3.63 -5.58 -16.16
N ARG A 172 2.43 -6.03 -15.71
CA ARG A 172 1.93 -7.39 -15.95
C ARG A 172 1.70 -7.68 -17.42
N ARG A 173 1.16 -6.73 -18.17
CA ARG A 173 0.93 -6.87 -19.62
C ARG A 173 2.26 -6.95 -20.37
N LEU A 174 3.19 -6.05 -20.04
CA LEU A 174 4.54 -6.07 -20.61
C LEU A 174 5.22 -7.42 -20.32
N MET A 175 5.18 -7.90 -19.06
CA MET A 175 5.78 -9.18 -18.71
C MET A 175 5.13 -10.38 -19.40
N LYS A 176 3.80 -10.38 -19.62
CA LYS A 176 3.13 -11.42 -20.42
C LYS A 176 3.61 -11.45 -21.88
N ASN A 177 3.84 -10.28 -22.47
CA ASN A 177 4.36 -10.19 -23.82
C ASN A 177 5.80 -10.73 -23.89
N ILE A 178 6.63 -10.36 -22.91
CA ILE A 178 8.01 -10.85 -22.78
C ILE A 178 8.05 -12.38 -22.63
N LEU A 179 7.19 -12.97 -21.81
CA LEU A 179 7.14 -14.42 -21.65
C LEU A 179 6.78 -15.15 -22.94
N LYS A 180 5.86 -14.58 -23.74
CA LYS A 180 5.56 -15.10 -25.09
C LYS A 180 6.75 -15.00 -26.04
N GLU A 181 7.46 -13.86 -26.04
CA GLU A 181 8.66 -13.64 -26.84
C GLU A 181 9.79 -14.62 -26.49
N LEU A 182 9.96 -14.90 -25.20
CA LEU A 182 10.98 -15.82 -24.70
C LEU A 182 10.58 -17.31 -24.75
N ASP A 183 9.37 -17.64 -25.28
CA ASP A 183 8.76 -18.98 -25.33
C ASP A 183 8.66 -19.64 -23.93
N ILE A 184 8.29 -18.84 -22.92
CA ILE A 184 8.13 -19.29 -21.55
C ILE A 184 6.66 -19.45 -21.21
N SER A 185 6.26 -20.65 -20.78
CA SER A 185 4.88 -20.94 -20.40
C SER A 185 4.51 -20.30 -19.04
N GLU A 186 3.43 -19.52 -19.02
CA GLU A 186 2.87 -18.94 -17.78
C GLU A 186 2.45 -19.99 -16.74
N LYS A 187 2.27 -21.25 -17.14
CA LYS A 187 1.99 -22.36 -16.21
C LYS A 187 3.18 -22.73 -15.34
N ASN A 188 4.40 -22.51 -15.83
CA ASN A 188 5.63 -22.84 -15.13
C ASN A 188 6.06 -21.71 -14.19
N ILE A 189 5.89 -20.46 -14.63
CA ILE A 189 6.24 -19.28 -13.86
C ILE A 189 5.29 -18.15 -14.21
N THR A 190 4.65 -17.54 -13.21
CA THR A 190 3.66 -16.49 -13.44
C THR A 190 4.31 -15.12 -13.63
N PRO A 191 3.73 -14.21 -14.45
CA PRO A 191 4.20 -12.83 -14.58
C PRO A 191 4.37 -12.14 -13.22
N LYS A 192 3.41 -12.34 -12.31
CA LYS A 192 3.45 -11.77 -10.96
C LYS A 192 4.68 -12.23 -10.17
N SER A 193 5.04 -13.52 -10.25
CA SER A 193 6.19 -14.03 -9.49
C SER A 193 7.52 -13.49 -10.02
N ILE A 194 7.63 -13.27 -11.34
CA ILE A 194 8.82 -12.66 -11.95
C ILE A 194 8.92 -11.18 -11.55
N LEU A 195 7.83 -10.42 -11.68
CA LEU A 195 7.81 -9.01 -11.31
C LEU A 195 8.13 -8.80 -9.83
N ASN A 196 7.65 -9.66 -8.94
CA ASN A 196 8.01 -9.59 -7.52
C ASN A 196 9.53 -9.80 -7.28
N GLU A 197 10.18 -10.71 -8.02
CA GLU A 197 11.63 -10.90 -7.90
C GLU A 197 12.41 -9.72 -8.50
N ILE A 198 11.93 -9.16 -9.62
CA ILE A 198 12.52 -7.94 -10.22
C ILE A 198 12.41 -6.77 -9.24
N SER A 199 11.24 -6.55 -8.63
CA SER A 199 11.03 -5.49 -7.63
C SER A 199 11.98 -5.64 -6.45
N ARG A 200 12.15 -6.86 -5.89
CA ARG A 200 13.12 -7.12 -4.81
C ARG A 200 14.56 -6.82 -5.23
N ALA A 201 14.94 -7.15 -6.46
CA ALA A 201 16.25 -6.83 -6.99
C ALA A 201 16.43 -5.30 -7.09
N LYS A 202 15.44 -4.58 -7.61
CA LYS A 202 15.41 -3.12 -7.70
C LYS A 202 15.43 -2.45 -6.33
N ASP A 203 14.66 -2.93 -5.35
CA ASP A 203 14.69 -2.46 -3.96
C ASP A 203 16.08 -2.51 -3.34
N SER A 204 16.89 -3.49 -3.78
CA SER A 204 18.28 -3.70 -3.35
C SER A 204 19.31 -3.04 -4.28
N LEU A 205 18.87 -2.24 -5.25
CA LEU A 205 19.73 -1.61 -6.27
C LEU A 205 20.54 -2.62 -7.12
N ILE A 206 20.01 -3.82 -7.33
CA ILE A 206 20.64 -4.87 -8.15
C ILE A 206 20.14 -4.71 -9.59
N SER A 207 21.04 -4.32 -10.50
CA SER A 207 20.77 -4.20 -11.93
C SER A 207 20.53 -5.57 -12.61
N PRO A 208 19.92 -5.62 -13.81
CA PRO A 208 19.78 -6.87 -14.56
C PRO A 208 21.11 -7.62 -14.77
N ALA A 209 22.20 -6.87 -15.03
CA ALA A 209 23.53 -7.44 -15.21
C ALA A 209 24.09 -8.05 -13.91
N GLU A 210 23.95 -7.37 -12.79
CA GLU A 210 24.36 -7.86 -11.48
C GLU A 210 23.50 -9.06 -11.05
N TYR A 211 22.19 -9.02 -11.30
CA TYR A 211 21.30 -10.14 -11.03
C TYR A 211 21.72 -11.39 -11.79
N ALA A 212 22.11 -11.24 -13.07
CA ALA A 212 22.60 -12.36 -13.88
C ALA A 212 23.85 -13.06 -13.30
N LEU A 213 24.68 -12.34 -12.54
CA LEU A 213 25.85 -12.92 -11.86
C LEU A 213 25.49 -13.74 -10.62
N THR A 214 24.32 -13.51 -10.02
CA THR A 214 23.87 -14.20 -8.79
C THR A 214 23.11 -15.48 -9.05
N VAL A 215 22.69 -15.78 -10.29
CA VAL A 215 21.71 -16.83 -10.65
C VAL A 215 22.25 -18.25 -10.50
N GLY A 216 23.56 -18.44 -10.60
CA GLY A 216 24.19 -19.77 -10.56
C GLY A 216 23.59 -20.75 -11.58
N ASP A 217 23.35 -21.99 -11.15
CA ASP A 217 22.76 -23.04 -12.00
C ASP A 217 21.25 -23.22 -11.86
N ASP A 218 20.57 -22.38 -11.06
CA ASP A 218 19.12 -22.46 -10.90
C ASP A 218 18.37 -22.06 -12.19
N PHE A 219 17.64 -23.03 -12.73
CA PHE A 219 16.90 -22.85 -14.00
C PHE A 219 15.82 -21.76 -13.89
N ARG A 220 15.13 -21.66 -12.74
CA ARG A 220 14.08 -20.66 -12.52
C ARG A 220 14.68 -19.26 -12.47
N LEU A 221 15.78 -19.09 -11.74
CA LEU A 221 16.46 -17.79 -11.64
C LEU A 221 17.05 -17.38 -13.00
N LYS A 222 17.54 -18.30 -13.83
CA LYS A 222 17.99 -18.02 -15.21
C LYS A 222 16.85 -17.46 -16.08
N ILE A 223 15.63 -18.02 -15.95
CA ILE A 223 14.45 -17.49 -16.63
C ILE A 223 14.16 -16.05 -16.18
N ILE A 224 14.14 -15.82 -14.86
CA ILE A 224 13.88 -14.51 -14.28
C ILE A 224 14.92 -13.49 -14.74
N SER A 225 16.21 -13.87 -14.76
CA SER A 225 17.30 -13.01 -15.23
C SER A 225 17.11 -12.58 -16.70
N ARG A 226 16.76 -13.54 -17.59
CA ARG A 226 16.46 -13.21 -19.02
C ARG A 226 15.25 -12.29 -19.12
N ALA A 227 14.18 -12.57 -18.36
CA ALA A 227 12.99 -11.76 -18.33
C ALA A 227 13.27 -10.36 -17.79
N TYR A 228 14.09 -10.22 -16.75
CA TYR A 228 14.48 -8.93 -16.17
C TYR A 228 15.28 -8.08 -17.17
N THR A 229 16.27 -8.67 -17.87
CA THR A 229 17.04 -7.97 -18.89
C THR A 229 16.14 -7.47 -20.04
N THR A 230 15.21 -8.32 -20.50
CA THR A 230 14.28 -7.95 -21.57
C THR A 230 13.29 -6.89 -21.08
N TYR A 231 12.79 -7.02 -19.85
CA TYR A 231 11.84 -6.10 -19.24
C TYR A 231 12.44 -4.69 -19.12
N GLN A 232 13.64 -4.58 -18.57
CA GLN A 232 14.31 -3.28 -18.41
C GLN A 232 14.59 -2.62 -19.76
N LYS A 233 15.03 -3.40 -20.75
CA LYS A 233 15.22 -2.89 -22.11
C LYS A 233 13.92 -2.37 -22.74
N ARG A 234 12.81 -3.10 -22.57
CA ARG A 234 11.50 -2.68 -23.10
C ARG A 234 10.97 -1.41 -22.42
N LEU A 235 11.26 -1.19 -21.15
CA LEU A 235 10.95 0.07 -20.48
C LEU A 235 11.79 1.22 -21.07
N GLU A 236 13.09 1.01 -21.25
CA GLU A 236 14.00 2.00 -21.85
C GLU A 236 13.62 2.34 -23.29
N ASP A 237 13.31 1.34 -24.12
CA ASP A 237 12.88 1.52 -25.51
C ASP A 237 11.54 2.31 -25.63
N ALA A 238 10.67 2.22 -24.60
CA ALA A 238 9.38 2.93 -24.53
C ALA A 238 9.47 4.30 -23.83
N ASP A 239 10.65 4.75 -23.44
CA ASP A 239 10.86 5.91 -22.58
C ASP A 239 9.93 5.84 -21.36
N ALA A 240 9.95 4.69 -20.67
CA ALA A 240 9.11 4.40 -19.54
C ALA A 240 9.91 3.88 -18.33
N MET A 241 9.37 4.07 -17.15
CA MET A 241 9.89 3.57 -15.88
C MET A 241 8.77 2.89 -15.10
N ASP A 242 9.07 1.86 -14.32
CA ASP A 242 8.18 1.43 -13.26
C ASP A 242 8.44 2.22 -11.97
N PHE A 243 7.64 1.96 -10.92
CA PHE A 243 7.79 2.67 -9.66
C PHE A 243 9.16 2.50 -9.02
N ASP A 244 9.73 1.30 -9.09
CA ASP A 244 11.04 1.01 -8.50
C ASP A 244 12.15 1.75 -9.28
N ASP A 245 11.98 1.88 -10.61
CA ASP A 245 12.93 2.62 -11.46
C ASP A 245 13.02 4.10 -11.09
N LEU A 246 11.95 4.75 -10.64
CA LEU A 246 11.99 6.16 -10.27
C LEU A 246 13.10 6.43 -9.25
N ILE A 247 13.22 5.58 -8.24
CA ILE A 247 14.24 5.72 -7.20
C ILE A 247 15.59 5.24 -7.71
N ASN A 248 15.63 4.09 -8.38
CA ASN A 248 16.87 3.50 -8.88
C ASN A 248 17.57 4.38 -9.90
N LYS A 249 16.82 5.00 -10.81
CA LYS A 249 17.38 5.88 -11.84
C LYS A 249 17.87 7.20 -11.27
N VAL A 250 17.29 7.71 -10.17
CA VAL A 250 17.88 8.87 -9.46
C VAL A 250 19.20 8.47 -8.79
N VAL A 251 19.26 7.30 -8.13
CA VAL A 251 20.52 6.81 -7.54
C VAL A 251 21.58 6.59 -8.63
N GLU A 252 21.19 6.06 -9.79
CA GLU A 252 22.05 5.92 -10.97
C GLU A 252 22.54 7.28 -11.49
N LEU A 253 21.62 8.25 -11.64
CA LEU A 253 21.91 9.63 -12.05
C LEU A 253 22.94 10.28 -11.13
N PHE A 254 22.74 10.18 -9.81
CA PHE A 254 23.65 10.75 -8.83
C PHE A 254 25.04 10.11 -8.83
N LYS A 255 25.13 8.80 -9.11
CA LYS A 255 26.40 8.09 -9.26
C LYS A 255 27.13 8.46 -10.55
N LYS A 256 26.42 8.60 -11.67
CA LYS A 256 27.00 8.92 -13.01
C LYS A 256 27.29 10.41 -13.19
N CYS A 257 26.49 11.28 -12.55
CA CYS A 257 26.56 12.74 -12.70
C CYS A 257 26.74 13.42 -11.31
N PRO A 258 27.98 13.45 -10.76
CA PRO A 258 28.25 14.04 -9.44
C PRO A 258 27.87 15.52 -9.34
N ASP A 259 27.90 16.25 -10.43
CA ASP A 259 27.49 17.66 -10.50
C ASP A 259 26.00 17.84 -10.24
N VAL A 260 25.15 16.90 -10.69
CA VAL A 260 23.73 16.88 -10.39
C VAL A 260 23.53 16.61 -8.90
N LEU A 261 24.21 15.61 -8.34
CA LEU A 261 24.15 15.33 -6.90
C LEU A 261 24.57 16.56 -6.08
N GLU A 262 25.69 17.20 -6.45
CA GLU A 262 26.18 18.39 -5.75
C GLU A 262 25.18 19.55 -5.81
N TYR A 263 24.47 19.73 -6.94
CA TYR A 263 23.41 20.73 -7.05
C TYR A 263 22.32 20.50 -5.99
N TYR A 264 21.80 19.27 -5.85
CA TYR A 264 20.75 18.96 -4.88
C TYR A 264 21.26 18.99 -3.44
N GLN A 265 22.48 18.57 -3.16
CA GLN A 265 23.14 18.70 -1.86
C GLN A 265 23.32 20.17 -1.43
N ASN A 266 23.61 21.07 -2.37
CA ASN A 266 23.71 22.51 -2.10
C ASN A 266 22.35 23.17 -1.93
N ARG A 267 21.34 22.68 -2.68
CA ARG A 267 19.96 23.16 -2.58
C ARG A 267 19.35 22.81 -1.23
N PHE A 268 19.40 21.56 -0.82
CA PHE A 268 18.73 21.07 0.38
C PHE A 268 19.70 21.03 1.57
N ARG A 269 19.54 22.04 2.45
CA ARG A 269 20.32 22.13 3.69
C ARG A 269 19.79 21.18 4.77
N TYR A 270 18.47 20.93 4.81
CA TYR A 270 17.81 20.07 5.76
C TYR A 270 16.95 19.02 5.04
N LEU A 271 17.19 17.76 5.39
CA LEU A 271 16.38 16.63 4.92
C LEU A 271 15.60 16.07 6.08
N MET A 272 14.32 15.81 5.83
CA MET A 272 13.42 15.19 6.81
C MET A 272 12.70 14.01 6.16
N VAL A 273 12.65 12.87 6.85
CA VAL A 273 11.98 11.66 6.35
C VAL A 273 11.04 11.16 7.43
N ASP A 274 9.75 11.10 7.12
CA ASP A 274 8.73 10.48 7.97
C ASP A 274 8.61 8.98 7.68
N GLU A 275 8.07 8.20 8.62
CA GLU A 275 7.87 6.75 8.53
C GLU A 275 9.15 5.99 8.09
N TYR A 276 10.32 6.41 8.59
CA TYR A 276 11.63 5.91 8.14
C TYR A 276 11.81 4.39 8.26
N GLN A 277 11.09 3.73 9.15
CA GLN A 277 11.09 2.27 9.33
C GLN A 277 10.54 1.50 8.11
N ASP A 278 9.85 2.18 7.19
CA ASP A 278 9.28 1.56 5.99
C ASP A 278 10.16 1.73 4.75
N THR A 279 11.35 2.32 4.91
CA THR A 279 12.28 2.52 3.79
C THR A 279 12.95 1.23 3.35
N ASN A 280 13.12 1.04 2.03
CA ASN A 280 13.95 0.02 1.42
C ASN A 280 15.40 0.51 1.22
N HIS A 281 16.29 -0.36 0.72
CA HIS A 281 17.70 -0.01 0.53
C HIS A 281 17.92 1.08 -0.52
N ALA A 282 17.11 1.13 -1.58
CA ALA A 282 17.21 2.16 -2.61
C ALA A 282 16.85 3.56 -2.05
N GLN A 283 15.74 3.63 -1.30
CA GLN A 283 15.29 4.86 -0.61
C GLN A 283 16.32 5.34 0.43
N TYR A 284 16.83 4.40 1.24
CA TYR A 284 17.91 4.69 2.17
C TYR A 284 19.14 5.27 1.46
N THR A 285 19.58 4.67 0.34
CA THR A 285 20.75 5.11 -0.42
C THR A 285 20.54 6.50 -0.99
N PHE A 286 19.35 6.79 -1.55
CA PHE A 286 18.97 8.11 -2.04
C PHE A 286 19.07 9.19 -0.95
N VAL A 287 18.46 8.95 0.21
CA VAL A 287 18.50 9.88 1.36
C VAL A 287 19.93 10.10 1.85
N ARG A 288 20.71 9.01 1.97
CA ARG A 288 22.11 9.07 2.42
C ARG A 288 22.97 9.93 1.48
N MET A 289 22.84 9.73 0.16
CA MET A 289 23.60 10.52 -0.83
C MET A 289 23.29 12.02 -0.71
N LEU A 290 22.02 12.38 -0.57
CA LEU A 290 21.62 13.79 -0.42
C LEU A 290 22.11 14.40 0.90
N ALA A 291 22.05 13.64 2.00
CA ALA A 291 22.41 14.12 3.33
C ALA A 291 23.93 14.25 3.56
N GLU A 292 24.77 13.61 2.73
CA GLU A 292 26.21 13.44 2.97
C GLU A 292 26.94 14.78 3.14
N LYS A 293 26.59 15.81 2.36
CA LYS A 293 27.26 17.12 2.41
C LYS A 293 26.83 17.96 3.60
N SER A 294 25.54 18.01 3.92
CA SER A 294 25.01 18.86 4.98
C SER A 294 25.07 18.19 6.36
N GLY A 295 25.00 16.89 6.44
CA GLY A 295 24.83 16.11 7.67
C GLY A 295 23.52 16.36 8.42
N ASN A 296 22.63 17.23 7.93
CA ASN A 296 21.39 17.61 8.60
C ASN A 296 20.21 16.73 8.17
N LEU A 297 20.25 15.47 8.57
CA LEU A 297 19.22 14.49 8.34
C LEU A 297 18.37 14.27 9.60
N CYS A 298 17.09 14.54 9.54
CA CYS A 298 16.13 14.18 10.58
C CYS A 298 15.22 13.07 10.07
N VAL A 299 15.25 11.91 10.70
CA VAL A 299 14.35 10.82 10.40
C VAL A 299 13.38 10.59 11.56
N VAL A 300 12.12 10.39 11.24
CA VAL A 300 11.06 10.10 12.21
C VAL A 300 10.50 8.72 11.89
N GLY A 301 10.35 7.88 12.89
CA GLY A 301 9.82 6.54 12.66
C GLY A 301 9.47 5.79 13.93
N ASP A 302 8.82 4.67 13.73
CA ASP A 302 8.40 3.74 14.77
C ASP A 302 8.76 2.31 14.33
N ASP A 303 9.83 1.76 14.88
CA ASP A 303 10.27 0.39 14.59
C ASP A 303 9.18 -0.67 14.87
N ASP A 304 8.29 -0.41 15.84
CA ASP A 304 7.15 -1.28 16.16
C ASP A 304 6.01 -1.17 15.11
N GLN A 305 6.09 -0.23 14.16
CA GLN A 305 5.14 -0.07 13.05
C GLN A 305 5.75 -0.40 11.66
N SER A 306 6.88 -1.11 11.60
CA SER A 306 7.46 -1.59 10.34
C SER A 306 6.67 -2.81 9.84
N ILE A 307 5.79 -2.59 8.85
CA ILE A 307 4.82 -3.59 8.34
C ILE A 307 4.82 -3.72 6.81
N TYR A 308 5.86 -3.21 6.13
CA TYR A 308 5.97 -3.23 4.67
C TYR A 308 7.18 -4.01 4.15
N LYS A 309 7.66 -5.03 4.89
CA LYS A 309 8.74 -5.94 4.46
C LYS A 309 8.41 -6.63 3.14
N PHE A 310 7.12 -6.96 2.91
CA PHE A 310 6.66 -7.54 1.65
C PHE A 310 6.78 -6.58 0.44
N ARG A 311 7.03 -5.27 0.67
CA ARG A 311 7.36 -4.24 -0.31
C ARG A 311 8.83 -3.81 -0.25
N GLY A 312 9.72 -4.67 0.23
CA GLY A 312 11.14 -4.41 0.30
C GLY A 312 11.61 -3.53 1.45
N ALA A 313 10.72 -3.06 2.34
CA ALA A 313 11.13 -2.30 3.52
C ALA A 313 12.05 -3.13 4.42
N THR A 314 13.07 -2.49 4.97
CA THR A 314 13.98 -3.13 5.92
C THR A 314 14.07 -2.34 7.22
N ILE A 315 13.71 -3.01 8.32
CA ILE A 315 13.76 -2.43 9.67
C ILE A 315 15.19 -2.06 10.07
N GLU A 316 16.19 -2.71 9.48
CA GLU A 316 17.62 -2.46 9.73
C GLU A 316 17.98 -0.98 9.53
N ASN A 317 17.34 -0.26 8.60
CA ASN A 317 17.61 1.15 8.34
C ASN A 317 17.40 2.02 9.60
N ILE A 318 16.32 1.78 10.36
CA ILE A 318 16.06 2.53 11.59
C ILE A 318 16.83 1.95 12.79
N LEU A 319 17.01 0.62 12.85
CA LEU A 319 17.75 -0.02 13.95
C LEU A 319 19.23 0.35 13.93
N SER A 320 19.85 0.43 12.75
CA SER A 320 21.28 0.73 12.56
C SER A 320 21.60 2.21 12.36
N PHE A 321 20.65 3.12 12.49
CA PHE A 321 20.83 4.55 12.21
C PHE A 321 22.03 5.16 12.95
N GLU A 322 22.19 4.88 14.26
CA GLU A 322 23.29 5.38 15.10
C GLU A 322 24.65 4.83 14.66
N ASN A 323 24.68 3.62 14.10
CA ASN A 323 25.90 3.00 13.59
C ASN A 323 26.31 3.59 12.23
N THR A 324 25.32 4.01 11.44
CA THR A 324 25.52 4.56 10.10
C THR A 324 25.91 6.04 10.12
N PHE A 325 25.24 6.82 10.96
CA PHE A 325 25.47 8.27 11.08
C PHE A 325 26.22 8.58 12.37
N GLN A 326 27.49 8.94 12.21
CA GLN A 326 28.33 9.32 13.37
C GLN A 326 27.74 10.53 14.09
N ASN A 327 27.77 10.52 15.42
CA ASN A 327 27.19 11.54 16.29
C ASN A 327 25.68 11.74 16.15
N ALA A 328 24.96 10.71 15.73
CA ALA A 328 23.51 10.76 15.66
C ALA A 328 22.90 10.97 17.06
N THR A 329 21.95 11.88 17.14
CA THR A 329 21.12 12.07 18.34
C THR A 329 19.86 11.23 18.21
N VAL A 330 19.50 10.49 19.28
CA VAL A 330 18.24 9.71 19.32
C VAL A 330 17.32 10.27 20.41
N ILE A 331 16.11 10.65 20.02
CA ILE A 331 15.09 11.17 20.93
C ILE A 331 13.87 10.24 20.88
N ARG A 332 13.44 9.73 22.06
CA ARG A 332 12.27 8.87 22.15
C ARG A 332 11.02 9.66 22.54
N LEU A 333 9.91 9.46 21.77
CA LEU A 333 8.61 10.03 22.05
C LEU A 333 7.67 8.90 22.46
N GLU A 334 7.45 8.74 23.79
CA GLU A 334 6.71 7.64 24.37
C GLU A 334 5.31 8.05 24.87
N ARG A 335 5.06 9.36 25.05
CA ARG A 335 3.74 9.84 25.45
C ARG A 335 2.78 9.80 24.26
N ASN A 336 1.74 8.99 24.40
CA ASN A 336 0.64 8.87 23.45
C ASN A 336 -0.45 9.90 23.76
N TYR A 337 -1.01 10.52 22.72
CA TYR A 337 -2.11 11.50 22.78
C TYR A 337 -3.41 10.99 22.15
N ARG A 338 -3.42 9.75 21.66
CA ARG A 338 -4.52 9.15 20.91
C ARG A 338 -5.41 8.26 21.78
N SER A 339 -4.82 7.24 22.36
CA SER A 339 -5.53 6.11 22.98
C SER A 339 -5.60 6.21 24.49
N THR A 340 -6.50 5.45 25.11
CA THR A 340 -6.56 5.24 26.55
C THR A 340 -5.48 4.25 27.02
N GLN A 341 -5.19 4.20 28.34
CA GLN A 341 -4.08 3.41 28.88
C GLN A 341 -4.27 1.90 28.68
N ASN A 342 -5.49 1.34 28.87
CA ASN A 342 -5.74 -0.09 28.66
C ASN A 342 -5.40 -0.55 27.24
N ILE A 343 -5.70 0.27 26.22
CA ILE A 343 -5.35 -0.03 24.83
C ILE A 343 -3.82 -0.03 24.65
N LEU A 344 -3.13 0.92 25.27
CA LEU A 344 -1.67 1.00 25.19
C LEU A 344 -0.99 -0.14 25.95
N ASP A 345 -1.51 -0.53 27.10
CA ASP A 345 -0.97 -1.66 27.87
C ASP A 345 -1.12 -2.97 27.09
N ALA A 346 -2.27 -3.18 26.42
CA ALA A 346 -2.46 -4.31 25.52
C ALA A 346 -1.46 -4.27 24.35
N ALA A 347 -1.28 -3.11 23.71
CA ALA A 347 -0.33 -2.94 22.60
C ALA A 347 1.12 -3.17 23.04
N ASN A 348 1.53 -2.60 24.20
CA ASN A 348 2.86 -2.80 24.77
C ASN A 348 3.12 -4.28 25.08
N ALA A 349 2.16 -4.98 25.71
CA ALA A 349 2.30 -6.39 26.03
C ALA A 349 2.50 -7.27 24.78
N VAL A 350 1.71 -7.03 23.74
CA VAL A 350 1.86 -7.76 22.46
C VAL A 350 3.23 -7.50 21.84
N ILE A 351 3.64 -6.25 21.70
CA ILE A 351 4.87 -5.92 20.95
C ILE A 351 6.15 -6.26 21.72
N GLU A 352 6.09 -6.41 23.05
CA GLU A 352 7.24 -6.76 23.89
C GLU A 352 7.84 -8.15 23.51
N HIS A 353 7.03 -9.03 22.92
CA HIS A 353 7.48 -10.35 22.44
C HIS A 353 8.38 -10.29 21.20
N ASN A 354 8.53 -9.14 20.54
CA ASN A 354 9.47 -8.98 19.44
C ASN A 354 10.88 -8.69 19.95
N THR A 355 11.88 -9.29 19.30
CA THR A 355 13.30 -9.15 19.65
C THR A 355 14.00 -8.06 18.86
N GLU A 356 13.62 -7.87 17.59
CA GLU A 356 14.19 -6.84 16.70
C GLU A 356 13.50 -5.48 16.91
N ARG A 357 13.88 -4.78 18.02
CA ARG A 357 13.31 -3.45 18.34
C ARG A 357 14.26 -2.61 19.20
N LYS A 358 14.12 -1.27 19.11
CA LYS A 358 14.90 -0.31 19.94
C LYS A 358 14.34 -0.11 21.37
N GLY A 359 13.23 -0.73 21.70
CA GLY A 359 12.59 -0.69 23.01
C GLY A 359 12.05 0.70 23.38
N LYS A 360 10.74 0.79 23.51
CA LYS A 360 9.99 1.94 24.03
C LYS A 360 8.70 1.42 24.68
N THR A 361 8.14 2.19 25.60
CA THR A 361 6.87 1.85 26.28
C THR A 361 5.94 3.04 26.18
N LEU A 362 4.78 2.82 25.56
CA LEU A 362 3.76 3.87 25.43
C LEU A 362 3.01 4.09 26.72
N TRP A 363 2.78 5.37 27.05
CA TRP A 363 1.94 5.78 28.17
C TRP A 363 1.12 7.02 27.81
N THR A 364 0.01 7.27 28.49
CA THR A 364 -0.88 8.37 28.19
C THR A 364 -1.42 9.07 29.46
N GLN A 365 -2.00 10.26 29.27
CA GLN A 365 -2.78 10.98 30.26
C GLN A 365 -4.29 10.99 29.94
N ASN A 366 -4.72 10.23 28.90
CA ASN A 366 -6.12 10.15 28.48
C ASN A 366 -7.00 9.27 29.41
N GLY A 367 -6.47 8.86 30.56
CA GLY A 367 -7.17 7.99 31.52
C GLY A 367 -7.01 6.50 31.19
N THR A 368 -7.57 5.65 32.06
CA THR A 368 -7.48 4.19 31.95
C THR A 368 -8.27 3.66 30.75
N GLY A 369 -9.48 4.18 30.53
CA GLY A 369 -10.37 3.75 29.44
C GLY A 369 -11.13 2.45 29.70
N ALA A 370 -11.86 1.97 28.69
CA ALA A 370 -12.58 0.70 28.73
C ALA A 370 -11.61 -0.49 28.72
N MET A 371 -12.06 -1.64 29.21
CA MET A 371 -11.37 -2.92 29.02
C MET A 371 -11.41 -3.33 27.52
N ILE A 372 -10.50 -4.18 27.13
CA ILE A 372 -10.51 -4.78 25.78
C ILE A 372 -11.63 -5.82 25.72
N HIS A 373 -12.57 -5.64 24.78
CA HIS A 373 -13.68 -6.58 24.64
C HIS A 373 -13.26 -7.75 23.72
N LEU A 374 -13.14 -8.95 24.27
CA LEU A 374 -12.86 -10.17 23.52
C LEU A 374 -14.14 -10.99 23.36
N HIS A 375 -14.59 -11.16 22.13
CA HIS A 375 -15.80 -11.90 21.81
C HIS A 375 -15.51 -13.21 21.05
N THR A 376 -16.05 -14.32 21.56
CA THR A 376 -16.05 -15.62 20.86
C THR A 376 -17.35 -15.79 20.10
N ALA A 377 -17.27 -15.72 18.77
CA ALA A 377 -18.40 -15.96 17.85
C ALA A 377 -18.51 -17.45 17.47
N GLU A 378 -19.71 -17.90 17.05
CA GLU A 378 -19.88 -19.26 16.54
C GLU A 378 -19.24 -19.43 15.16
N ASN A 379 -19.38 -18.40 14.30
CA ASN A 379 -18.85 -18.35 12.95
C ASN A 379 -18.72 -16.91 12.46
N GLU A 380 -18.25 -16.71 11.22
CA GLU A 380 -18.06 -15.39 10.60
C GLU A 380 -19.33 -14.58 10.42
N THR A 381 -20.50 -15.23 10.31
CA THR A 381 -21.79 -14.53 10.19
C THR A 381 -22.23 -13.99 11.53
N ASP A 382 -22.14 -14.79 12.58
CA ASP A 382 -22.42 -14.39 13.97
C ASP A 382 -21.49 -13.25 14.42
N GLU A 383 -20.19 -13.33 14.05
CA GLU A 383 -19.21 -12.26 14.26
C GLU A 383 -19.70 -10.93 13.63
N ALA A 384 -20.13 -10.97 12.36
CA ALA A 384 -20.62 -9.78 11.65
C ALA A 384 -21.95 -9.25 12.22
N GLU A 385 -22.87 -10.14 12.63
CA GLU A 385 -24.14 -9.76 13.25
C GLU A 385 -23.90 -9.08 14.63
N ARG A 386 -22.95 -9.57 15.39
CA ARG A 386 -22.59 -8.98 16.69
C ARG A 386 -21.96 -7.61 16.52
N ILE A 387 -21.01 -7.44 15.58
CA ILE A 387 -20.42 -6.15 15.26
C ILE A 387 -21.49 -5.17 14.81
N THR A 388 -22.39 -5.60 13.90
CA THR A 388 -23.51 -4.76 13.43
C THR A 388 -24.36 -4.28 14.60
N LYS A 389 -24.69 -5.17 15.54
CA LYS A 389 -25.49 -4.83 16.71
C LYS A 389 -24.80 -3.79 17.60
N ILE A 390 -23.50 -3.95 17.88
CA ILE A 390 -22.72 -2.99 18.69
C ILE A 390 -22.71 -1.62 18.02
N ILE A 391 -22.55 -1.57 16.69
CA ILE A 391 -22.58 -0.30 15.93
C ILE A 391 -23.96 0.37 16.07
N LEU A 392 -25.05 -0.37 15.84
CA LEU A 392 -26.41 0.16 15.91
C LEU A 392 -26.78 0.62 17.32
N ASP A 393 -26.42 -0.16 18.34
CA ASP A 393 -26.63 0.20 19.76
C ASP A 393 -25.87 1.49 20.13
N GLY A 394 -24.62 1.64 19.65
CA GLY A 394 -23.81 2.84 19.88
C GLY A 394 -24.31 4.07 19.11
N VAL A 395 -24.79 3.90 17.89
CA VAL A 395 -25.41 5.00 17.13
C VAL A 395 -26.73 5.43 17.78
N ALA A 396 -27.52 4.49 18.29
CA ALA A 396 -28.70 4.81 19.08
C ALA A 396 -28.37 5.55 20.38
N ALA A 397 -27.16 5.35 20.93
CA ALA A 397 -26.63 6.05 22.10
C ALA A 397 -25.96 7.41 21.75
N GLY A 398 -25.92 7.82 20.46
CA GLY A 398 -25.45 9.12 20.02
C GLY A 398 -24.09 9.15 19.33
N ARG A 399 -23.43 8.02 19.08
CA ARG A 399 -22.22 7.93 18.23
C ARG A 399 -22.58 8.10 16.75
N LYS A 400 -21.58 8.43 15.93
CA LYS A 400 -21.71 8.47 14.47
C LYS A 400 -21.26 7.16 13.86
N PHE A 401 -21.73 6.82 12.66
CA PHE A 401 -21.20 5.68 11.91
C PHE A 401 -19.71 5.83 11.59
N SER A 402 -19.24 7.05 11.37
CA SER A 402 -17.82 7.38 11.14
C SER A 402 -16.90 7.14 12.35
N ASP A 403 -17.46 6.94 13.56
CA ASP A 403 -16.67 6.61 14.74
C ASP A 403 -16.15 5.16 14.73
N TYR A 404 -16.67 4.31 13.83
CA TYR A 404 -16.43 2.88 13.79
C TYR A 404 -15.58 2.45 12.61
N ALA A 405 -14.60 1.58 12.88
CA ALA A 405 -13.81 0.92 11.84
C ALA A 405 -13.73 -0.59 12.08
N VAL A 406 -13.87 -1.38 11.01
CA VAL A 406 -13.64 -2.83 11.01
C VAL A 406 -12.33 -3.08 10.25
N LEU A 407 -11.32 -3.53 10.98
CA LEU A 407 -9.97 -3.75 10.45
C LEU A 407 -9.67 -5.24 10.36
N TYR A 408 -9.62 -5.76 9.15
CA TYR A 408 -9.37 -7.19 8.89
C TYR A 408 -8.00 -7.44 8.29
N ARG A 409 -7.52 -8.69 8.40
CA ARG A 409 -6.22 -9.10 7.86
C ARG A 409 -6.26 -9.32 6.35
N MET A 410 -7.36 -9.82 5.80
CA MET A 410 -7.51 -10.18 4.39
C MET A 410 -8.78 -9.56 3.80
N ASN A 411 -8.69 -9.05 2.56
CA ASN A 411 -9.84 -8.49 1.83
C ASN A 411 -11.01 -9.47 1.67
N SER A 412 -10.75 -10.78 1.64
CA SER A 412 -11.81 -11.80 1.55
C SER A 412 -12.78 -11.80 2.74
N GLN A 413 -12.38 -11.20 3.87
CA GLN A 413 -13.24 -11.09 5.06
C GLN A 413 -14.31 -10.00 4.90
N SER A 414 -14.11 -9.01 4.02
CA SER A 414 -15.04 -7.87 3.86
C SER A 414 -16.45 -8.29 3.44
N LEU A 415 -16.57 -9.30 2.58
CA LEU A 415 -17.83 -9.69 1.96
C LEU A 415 -18.93 -10.05 2.97
N THR A 416 -18.57 -10.68 4.09
CA THR A 416 -19.53 -11.04 5.14
C THR A 416 -20.05 -9.79 5.86
N PHE A 417 -19.17 -8.81 6.13
CA PHE A 417 -19.55 -7.53 6.71
C PHE A 417 -20.39 -6.70 5.76
N GLU A 418 -20.01 -6.60 4.49
CA GLU A 418 -20.75 -5.88 3.44
C GLU A 418 -22.19 -6.37 3.36
N ARG A 419 -22.39 -7.68 3.25
CA ARG A 419 -23.71 -8.30 3.18
C ARG A 419 -24.55 -8.04 4.43
N ASN A 420 -23.93 -8.12 5.60
CA ASN A 420 -24.63 -7.91 6.87
C ASN A 420 -25.00 -6.44 7.07
N PHE A 421 -24.09 -5.51 6.79
CA PHE A 421 -24.33 -4.07 6.87
C PHE A 421 -25.38 -3.61 5.89
N ALA A 422 -25.34 -4.08 4.62
CA ALA A 422 -26.36 -3.77 3.63
C ALA A 422 -27.74 -4.28 4.07
N LYS A 423 -27.85 -5.52 4.60
CA LYS A 423 -29.09 -6.10 5.12
C LYS A 423 -29.64 -5.30 6.31
N SER A 424 -28.78 -4.77 7.15
CA SER A 424 -29.15 -4.06 8.38
C SER A 424 -29.25 -2.52 8.21
N GLY A 425 -29.05 -2.01 6.99
CA GLY A 425 -29.14 -0.58 6.69
C GLY A 425 -27.99 0.25 7.30
N VAL A 426 -26.85 -0.36 7.60
CA VAL A 426 -25.66 0.33 8.12
C VAL A 426 -24.90 0.95 6.95
N PRO A 427 -24.77 2.29 6.88
CA PRO A 427 -23.94 2.95 5.85
C PRO A 427 -22.48 2.58 6.05
N HIS A 428 -21.83 2.08 5.02
CA HIS A 428 -20.45 1.62 5.08
C HIS A 428 -19.71 1.89 3.78
N ARG A 429 -18.40 1.90 3.86
CA ARG A 429 -17.50 2.01 2.71
C ARG A 429 -16.27 1.14 2.90
N ILE A 430 -15.76 0.61 1.79
CA ILE A 430 -14.57 -0.24 1.76
C ILE A 430 -13.42 0.57 1.22
N ILE A 431 -12.31 0.59 1.97
CA ILE A 431 -11.03 1.14 1.50
C ILE A 431 -10.23 -0.02 0.92
N GLY A 432 -9.84 0.09 -0.37
CA GLY A 432 -9.18 -0.99 -1.12
C GLY A 432 -10.14 -1.74 -2.07
N GLY A 433 -11.31 -1.16 -2.39
CA GLY A 433 -12.22 -1.62 -3.44
C GLY A 433 -11.71 -1.30 -4.86
N THR A 434 -12.56 -1.49 -5.90
CA THR A 434 -12.18 -1.16 -7.28
C THR A 434 -11.92 0.35 -7.39
N ARG A 435 -10.67 0.71 -7.69
CA ARG A 435 -10.21 2.10 -7.75
C ARG A 435 -10.85 2.84 -8.92
N PHE A 436 -11.12 4.15 -8.76
CA PHE A 436 -11.62 5.00 -9.85
C PHE A 436 -10.73 4.90 -11.09
N TYR A 437 -9.42 5.05 -10.92
CA TYR A 437 -8.45 4.98 -12.00
C TYR A 437 -8.22 3.56 -12.58
N GLU A 438 -8.74 2.52 -11.92
CA GLU A 438 -8.73 1.13 -12.44
C GLU A 438 -9.94 0.80 -13.34
N ARG A 439 -10.96 1.67 -13.38
CA ARG A 439 -12.12 1.49 -14.24
C ARG A 439 -11.71 1.53 -15.71
N ARG A 440 -12.34 0.66 -16.52
CA ARG A 440 -11.94 0.46 -17.93
C ARG A 440 -11.93 1.76 -18.72
N GLU A 441 -13.01 2.55 -18.65
CA GLU A 441 -13.18 3.83 -19.35
C GLU A 441 -12.12 4.85 -18.91
N ILE A 442 -11.80 4.90 -17.62
CA ILE A 442 -10.78 5.81 -17.09
C ILE A 442 -9.38 5.40 -17.55
N ARG A 443 -9.06 4.10 -17.53
CA ARG A 443 -7.80 3.60 -18.05
C ARG A 443 -7.63 3.82 -19.56
N GLU A 444 -8.72 3.78 -20.33
CA GLU A 444 -8.71 4.10 -21.73
C GLU A 444 -8.40 5.59 -21.95
N MET A 445 -9.02 6.48 -21.16
CA MET A 445 -8.76 7.94 -21.22
C MET A 445 -7.33 8.29 -20.78
N ILE A 446 -6.87 7.72 -19.67
CA ILE A 446 -5.48 7.89 -19.21
C ILE A 446 -4.47 7.38 -20.25
N ALA A 447 -4.77 6.27 -20.92
CA ALA A 447 -3.90 5.78 -22.00
C ALA A 447 -3.83 6.77 -23.20
N TYR A 448 -4.94 7.43 -23.55
CA TYR A 448 -4.95 8.50 -24.53
C TYR A 448 -4.08 9.68 -24.11
N LEU A 449 -4.29 10.19 -22.91
CA LEU A 449 -3.50 11.28 -22.35
C LEU A 449 -2.01 10.93 -22.29
N SER A 450 -1.69 9.69 -21.94
CA SER A 450 -0.29 9.23 -21.90
C SER A 450 0.36 9.19 -23.28
N VAL A 451 -0.36 8.76 -24.33
CA VAL A 451 0.16 8.78 -25.71
C VAL A 451 0.28 10.22 -26.25
N ILE A 452 -0.60 11.14 -25.83
CA ILE A 452 -0.47 12.56 -26.14
C ILE A 452 0.81 13.11 -25.50
N ASN A 453 1.10 12.75 -24.24
CA ASN A 453 2.30 13.18 -23.53
C ASN A 453 3.58 12.49 -24.02
N ASN A 454 3.51 11.18 -24.26
CA ASN A 454 4.63 10.36 -24.73
C ASN A 454 4.21 9.45 -25.90
N PRO A 455 4.38 9.86 -27.16
CA PRO A 455 4.04 9.05 -28.34
C PRO A 455 4.86 7.76 -28.49
N SER A 456 5.99 7.63 -27.79
CA SER A 456 6.84 6.43 -27.81
C SER A 456 6.28 5.28 -26.98
N ASP A 457 5.24 5.51 -26.16
CA ASP A 457 4.60 4.47 -25.35
C ASP A 457 3.78 3.51 -26.23
N GLU A 458 4.46 2.52 -26.78
CA GLU A 458 3.87 1.47 -27.62
C GLU A 458 2.72 0.73 -26.92
N MET A 459 2.86 0.47 -25.62
CA MET A 459 1.88 -0.33 -24.90
C MET A 459 0.54 0.40 -24.75
N ARG A 460 0.56 1.68 -24.42
CA ARG A 460 -0.62 2.51 -24.31
C ARG A 460 -1.22 2.82 -25.67
N LEU A 461 -0.38 3.03 -26.68
CA LEU A 461 -0.80 3.18 -28.08
C LEU A 461 -1.56 1.95 -28.58
N ARG A 462 -1.06 0.74 -28.33
CA ARG A 462 -1.74 -0.53 -28.66
C ARG A 462 -3.11 -0.66 -27.99
N ARG A 463 -3.29 -0.09 -26.81
CA ARG A 463 -4.57 -0.11 -26.09
C ARG A 463 -5.61 0.77 -26.75
N ILE A 464 -5.24 1.95 -27.24
CA ILE A 464 -6.18 2.96 -27.74
C ILE A 464 -6.40 2.94 -29.24
N ILE A 465 -5.48 2.38 -30.03
CA ILE A 465 -5.53 2.47 -31.50
C ILE A 465 -6.83 1.96 -32.12
N ASN A 466 -7.50 1.01 -31.44
CA ASN A 466 -8.80 0.46 -31.87
C ASN A 466 -9.92 0.61 -30.81
N THR A 467 -9.77 1.56 -29.89
CA THR A 467 -10.75 1.92 -28.88
C THR A 467 -10.98 3.43 -28.89
N PRO A 468 -12.11 3.97 -29.38
CA PRO A 468 -13.25 3.30 -30.04
C PRO A 468 -12.90 2.48 -31.27
N LYS A 469 -13.81 1.58 -31.70
CA LYS A 469 -13.55 0.66 -32.80
C LYS A 469 -13.30 1.39 -34.13
N ARG A 470 -12.08 1.26 -34.67
CA ARG A 470 -11.64 1.87 -35.96
C ARG A 470 -11.40 0.83 -37.04
N SER A 471 -11.72 -0.45 -36.74
CA SER A 471 -11.43 -1.58 -37.62
C SER A 471 -9.92 -1.69 -38.00
N ILE A 472 -9.04 -1.33 -37.03
CA ILE A 472 -7.61 -1.62 -37.09
C ILE A 472 -7.41 -2.92 -36.32
N GLY A 473 -7.18 -4.02 -37.01
CA GLY A 473 -7.04 -5.35 -36.39
C GLY A 473 -5.67 -5.53 -35.74
N ASP A 474 -5.62 -6.33 -34.65
CA ASP A 474 -4.40 -6.63 -33.88
C ASP A 474 -3.24 -7.10 -34.76
N ARG A 475 -3.54 -7.89 -35.82
CA ARG A 475 -2.52 -8.34 -36.76
C ARG A 475 -1.84 -7.17 -37.52
N SER A 476 -2.60 -6.11 -37.82
CA SER A 476 -2.02 -4.94 -38.49
C SER A 476 -1.13 -4.13 -37.54
N VAL A 477 -1.53 -4.05 -36.29
CA VAL A 477 -0.72 -3.41 -35.21
C VAL A 477 0.56 -4.20 -35.00
N GLU A 478 0.49 -5.53 -34.99
CA GLU A 478 1.65 -6.41 -34.83
C GLU A 478 2.64 -6.26 -35.99
N VAL A 479 2.14 -6.18 -37.24
CA VAL A 479 2.97 -5.92 -38.42
C VAL A 479 3.62 -4.54 -38.35
N ALA A 480 2.89 -3.52 -37.88
CA ALA A 480 3.45 -2.18 -37.71
C ALA A 480 4.58 -2.16 -36.66
N ALA A 481 4.39 -2.87 -35.53
CA ALA A 481 5.44 -2.99 -34.50
C ALA A 481 6.68 -3.75 -35.03
N GLN A 482 6.50 -4.81 -35.82
CA GLN A 482 7.61 -5.52 -36.46
C GLN A 482 8.38 -4.62 -37.43
N ILE A 483 7.68 -3.76 -38.18
CA ILE A 483 8.32 -2.78 -39.07
C ILE A 483 9.16 -1.81 -38.20
N GLY A 484 8.60 -1.25 -37.14
CA GLY A 484 9.33 -0.36 -36.24
C GLY A 484 10.61 -0.97 -35.68
N GLN A 485 10.55 -2.25 -35.27
CA GLN A 485 11.75 -2.99 -34.82
C GLN A 485 12.81 -3.16 -35.90
N GLN A 486 12.42 -3.23 -37.18
CA GLN A 486 13.35 -3.38 -38.29
C GLN A 486 13.93 -2.03 -38.79
N THR A 487 13.12 -0.97 -38.71
CA THR A 487 13.53 0.37 -39.21
C THR A 487 14.15 1.24 -38.10
N GLY A 488 13.93 0.89 -36.81
CA GLY A 488 14.31 1.71 -35.65
C GLY A 488 13.32 2.85 -35.39
N GLU A 489 12.11 2.79 -35.95
CA GLU A 489 11.03 3.76 -35.73
C GLU A 489 10.11 3.30 -34.60
N THR A 490 9.52 4.25 -33.91
CA THR A 490 8.47 3.96 -32.91
C THR A 490 7.21 3.45 -33.60
N LEU A 491 6.36 2.72 -32.85
CA LEU A 491 5.06 2.27 -33.38
C LEU A 491 4.21 3.45 -33.88
N PHE A 492 4.26 4.59 -33.20
CA PHE A 492 3.52 5.80 -33.59
C PHE A 492 4.02 6.37 -34.94
N GLU A 493 5.32 6.43 -35.15
CA GLU A 493 5.91 6.86 -36.41
C GLU A 493 5.50 5.94 -37.55
N VAL A 494 5.59 4.61 -37.37
CA VAL A 494 5.14 3.65 -38.40
C VAL A 494 3.64 3.79 -38.67
N VAL A 495 2.80 3.99 -37.66
CA VAL A 495 1.34 4.20 -37.82
C VAL A 495 1.06 5.51 -38.54
N SER A 496 1.85 6.57 -38.30
CA SER A 496 1.74 7.88 -38.97
C SER A 496 2.06 7.78 -40.46
N HIS A 497 3.08 7.00 -40.79
CA HIS A 497 3.55 6.77 -42.18
C HIS A 497 3.06 5.42 -42.74
N ALA A 498 1.96 4.86 -42.23
CA ALA A 498 1.49 3.50 -42.58
C ALA A 498 1.25 3.30 -44.11
N LYS A 499 1.05 4.38 -44.88
CA LYS A 499 0.89 4.34 -46.34
C LYS A 499 2.17 3.98 -47.07
N ASP A 500 3.33 4.24 -46.45
CA ASP A 500 4.65 3.98 -47.06
C ASP A 500 5.02 2.48 -46.96
N TYR A 501 4.29 1.73 -46.15
CA TYR A 501 4.54 0.30 -45.91
C TYR A 501 3.50 -0.59 -46.61
N PRO A 502 3.85 -1.28 -47.72
CA PRO A 502 2.92 -2.16 -48.46
C PRO A 502 2.25 -3.24 -47.55
N ALA A 503 2.96 -3.72 -46.53
CA ALA A 503 2.44 -4.71 -45.60
C ALA A 503 1.23 -4.21 -44.78
N LEU A 504 1.07 -2.89 -44.62
CA LEU A 504 -0.01 -2.22 -43.89
C LEU A 504 -1.15 -1.72 -44.78
N SER A 505 -1.08 -1.91 -46.13
CA SER A 505 -2.00 -1.33 -47.12
C SER A 505 -3.48 -1.45 -46.77
N ARG A 506 -3.93 -2.53 -46.15
CA ARG A 506 -5.33 -2.73 -45.74
C ARG A 506 -5.79 -1.82 -44.59
N ALA A 507 -4.89 -1.46 -43.69
CA ALA A 507 -5.17 -0.64 -42.49
C ALA A 507 -4.61 0.77 -42.60
N ALA A 508 -3.75 1.05 -43.60
CA ALA A 508 -2.96 2.26 -43.73
C ALA A 508 -3.77 3.56 -43.62
N ASN A 509 -4.88 3.68 -44.36
CA ASN A 509 -5.72 4.89 -44.29
C ASN A 509 -6.31 5.13 -42.89
N LYS A 510 -6.68 4.05 -42.17
CA LYS A 510 -7.27 4.16 -40.81
C LYS A 510 -6.20 4.48 -39.77
N MET A 511 -5.02 3.89 -39.92
CA MET A 511 -3.86 4.16 -39.09
C MET A 511 -3.39 5.60 -39.24
N THR A 512 -3.22 6.09 -40.46
CA THR A 512 -2.83 7.47 -40.74
C THR A 512 -3.87 8.48 -40.25
N LEU A 513 -5.18 8.16 -40.36
CA LEU A 513 -6.24 9.02 -39.81
C LEU A 513 -6.19 9.10 -38.30
N PHE A 514 -6.02 7.96 -37.64
CA PHE A 514 -5.84 7.90 -36.19
C PHE A 514 -4.60 8.70 -35.75
N ALA A 515 -3.46 8.49 -36.41
CA ALA A 515 -2.24 9.23 -36.11
C ALA A 515 -2.40 10.74 -36.31
N ALA A 516 -3.12 11.18 -37.34
CA ALA A 516 -3.41 12.60 -37.56
C ALA A 516 -4.29 13.19 -36.45
N GLN A 517 -5.29 12.43 -35.95
CA GLN A 517 -6.09 12.86 -34.78
C GLN A 517 -5.23 13.02 -33.53
N MET A 518 -4.35 12.05 -33.25
CA MET A 518 -3.43 12.11 -32.14
C MET A 518 -2.41 13.24 -32.26
N GLN A 519 -1.86 13.45 -33.45
CA GLN A 519 -0.90 14.53 -33.74
C GLN A 519 -1.51 15.90 -33.42
N GLY A 520 -2.77 16.13 -33.82
CA GLY A 520 -3.45 17.38 -33.49
C GLY A 520 -3.76 17.58 -31.99
N LEU A 521 -3.84 16.49 -31.22
CA LEU A 521 -3.95 16.57 -29.73
C LEU A 521 -2.58 16.80 -29.08
N ILE A 522 -1.53 16.22 -29.62
CA ILE A 522 -0.14 16.46 -29.21
C ILE A 522 0.24 17.94 -29.44
N GLU A 523 -0.18 18.51 -30.57
CA GLU A 523 0.03 19.93 -30.88
C GLU A 523 -0.71 20.84 -29.88
N LEU A 524 -1.96 20.49 -29.51
CA LEU A 524 -2.70 21.21 -28.48
C LEU A 524 -2.03 21.10 -27.09
N ASN A 525 -1.48 19.96 -26.73
CA ASN A 525 -0.76 19.80 -25.47
C ASN A 525 0.51 20.65 -25.37
N ASN A 526 1.09 21.01 -26.52
CA ASN A 526 2.28 21.86 -26.61
C ASN A 526 1.94 23.37 -26.74
N ASP A 527 0.66 23.74 -26.77
CA ASP A 527 0.20 25.10 -26.84
C ASP A 527 -0.03 25.64 -25.42
N GLU A 528 0.75 26.63 -25.00
CA GLU A 528 0.70 27.23 -23.66
C GLU A 528 -0.63 27.96 -23.37
N GLU A 529 -1.46 28.27 -24.40
CA GLU A 529 -2.79 28.90 -24.23
C GLU A 529 -3.89 27.87 -23.92
N VAL A 530 -3.63 26.56 -24.11
CA VAL A 530 -4.62 25.47 -23.94
C VAL A 530 -4.50 24.85 -22.56
N THR A 531 -5.57 24.86 -21.79
CA THR A 531 -5.62 24.22 -20.47
C THR A 531 -5.75 22.70 -20.57
N LEU A 532 -5.35 21.96 -19.53
CA LEU A 532 -5.50 20.50 -19.48
C LEU A 532 -6.98 20.09 -19.54
N GLY A 533 -7.88 20.90 -18.95
CA GLY A 533 -9.31 20.68 -19.03
C GLY A 533 -9.83 20.80 -20.47
N GLU A 534 -9.39 21.81 -21.23
CA GLU A 534 -9.75 22.02 -22.63
C GLU A 534 -9.17 20.93 -23.54
N LEU A 535 -7.91 20.53 -23.33
CA LEU A 535 -7.28 19.40 -24.01
C LEU A 535 -8.09 18.11 -23.83
N TYR A 536 -8.55 17.84 -22.60
CA TYR A 536 -9.33 16.66 -22.31
C TYR A 536 -10.72 16.69 -22.94
N ASP A 537 -11.41 17.81 -22.91
CA ASP A 537 -12.72 17.97 -23.54
C ASP A 537 -12.60 17.76 -25.06
N GLU A 538 -11.60 18.35 -25.70
CA GLU A 538 -11.30 18.16 -27.13
C GLU A 538 -10.94 16.71 -27.45
N LEU A 539 -10.18 16.02 -26.58
CA LEU A 539 -9.90 14.60 -26.71
C LEU A 539 -11.20 13.78 -26.74
N VAL A 540 -12.08 13.95 -25.74
CA VAL A 540 -13.32 13.19 -25.60
C VAL A 540 -14.22 13.41 -26.82
N GLU A 541 -14.30 14.66 -27.34
CA GLU A 541 -15.08 15.02 -28.52
C GLU A 541 -14.50 14.42 -29.81
N ARG A 542 -13.20 14.61 -30.08
CA ARG A 542 -12.53 14.12 -31.30
C ARG A 542 -12.62 12.63 -31.51
N ILE A 543 -12.55 11.86 -30.42
CA ILE A 543 -12.63 10.39 -30.50
C ILE A 543 -14.07 9.87 -30.39
N ASP A 544 -15.06 10.76 -30.19
CA ASP A 544 -16.49 10.46 -30.01
C ASP A 544 -16.73 9.40 -28.91
N TYR A 545 -16.02 9.55 -27.77
CA TYR A 545 -15.94 8.50 -26.75
C TYR A 545 -17.28 8.27 -26.04
N LEU A 546 -18.05 9.34 -25.76
CA LEU A 546 -19.35 9.21 -25.09
C LEU A 546 -20.37 8.45 -25.95
N ASN A 547 -20.33 8.61 -27.26
CA ASN A 547 -21.18 7.87 -28.18
C ASN A 547 -20.74 6.40 -28.30
N PHE A 548 -19.43 6.17 -28.25
CA PHE A 548 -18.87 4.82 -28.18
C PHE A 548 -19.37 4.08 -26.94
N LEU A 549 -19.38 4.69 -25.74
CA LEU A 549 -19.89 4.08 -24.51
C LEU A 549 -21.35 3.63 -24.66
N LYS A 550 -22.21 4.47 -25.30
CA LYS A 550 -23.62 4.14 -25.55
C LYS A 550 -23.81 2.92 -26.47
N THR A 551 -22.86 2.69 -27.38
CA THR A 551 -22.93 1.57 -28.34
C THR A 551 -22.22 0.32 -27.85
N ASP A 552 -21.20 0.45 -26.99
CA ASP A 552 -20.40 -0.67 -26.45
C ASP A 552 -21.17 -1.45 -25.37
N ASP A 553 -21.77 -0.73 -24.40
CA ASP A 553 -22.58 -1.31 -23.33
C ASP A 553 -23.67 -0.30 -22.88
N PRO A 554 -24.87 -0.36 -23.46
CA PRO A 554 -25.95 0.59 -23.18
C PRO A 554 -26.42 0.58 -21.70
N GLU A 555 -26.31 -0.55 -21.00
CA GLU A 555 -26.78 -0.67 -19.61
C GLU A 555 -25.90 0.11 -18.63
N SER A 556 -24.59 0.16 -18.86
CA SER A 556 -23.64 0.86 -18.01
C SER A 556 -23.19 2.22 -18.57
N ALA A 557 -23.72 2.65 -19.71
CA ALA A 557 -23.26 3.82 -20.44
C ALA A 557 -23.34 5.14 -19.65
N GLU A 558 -24.42 5.33 -18.89
CA GLU A 558 -24.61 6.55 -18.09
C GLU A 558 -23.59 6.65 -16.96
N ASP A 559 -23.37 5.56 -16.21
CA ASP A 559 -22.39 5.51 -15.13
C ASP A 559 -20.97 5.70 -15.66
N ARG A 560 -20.64 5.07 -16.80
CA ARG A 560 -19.32 5.22 -17.43
C ARG A 560 -19.10 6.62 -17.99
N ALA A 561 -20.12 7.24 -18.55
CA ALA A 561 -20.05 8.64 -19.00
C ALA A 561 -19.84 9.59 -17.81
N ALA A 562 -20.54 9.34 -16.69
CA ALA A 562 -20.31 10.12 -15.46
C ALA A 562 -18.87 9.99 -14.96
N ASN A 563 -18.27 8.78 -15.03
CA ASN A 563 -16.86 8.58 -14.67
C ASN A 563 -15.90 9.37 -15.59
N VAL A 564 -16.17 9.44 -16.89
CA VAL A 564 -15.37 10.22 -17.85
C VAL A 564 -15.47 11.73 -17.54
N GLN A 565 -16.65 12.22 -17.15
CA GLN A 565 -16.84 13.60 -16.73
C GLN A 565 -16.16 13.91 -15.38
N GLU A 566 -16.15 12.94 -14.46
CA GLU A 566 -15.43 13.09 -13.18
C GLU A 566 -13.91 13.19 -13.40
N LEU A 567 -13.36 12.48 -14.38
CA LEU A 567 -11.94 12.65 -14.74
C LEU A 567 -11.65 14.06 -15.26
N ALA A 568 -12.57 14.66 -16.05
CA ALA A 568 -12.46 16.08 -16.46
C ALA A 568 -12.42 17.02 -15.24
N SER A 569 -13.26 16.75 -14.24
CA SER A 569 -13.30 17.54 -13.00
C SER A 569 -11.98 17.42 -12.22
N ASN A 570 -11.39 16.23 -12.20
CA ASN A 570 -10.10 15.99 -11.54
C ASN A 570 -8.95 16.74 -12.24
N LEU A 571 -8.94 16.79 -13.58
CA LEU A 571 -7.96 17.56 -14.35
C LEU A 571 -8.06 19.07 -14.03
N ARG A 572 -9.27 19.63 -14.05
CA ARG A 572 -9.48 21.05 -13.73
C ARG A 572 -9.08 21.40 -12.29
N ARG A 573 -9.39 20.51 -11.33
CA ARG A 573 -8.94 20.69 -9.94
C ARG A 573 -7.42 20.67 -9.83
N PHE A 574 -6.77 19.74 -10.53
CA PHE A 574 -5.31 19.67 -10.58
C PHE A 574 -4.71 20.99 -11.10
N GLU A 575 -5.27 21.58 -12.16
CA GLU A 575 -4.86 22.91 -12.69
C GLU A 575 -5.05 24.04 -11.67
N GLU A 576 -6.17 24.06 -10.97
CA GLU A 576 -6.44 25.06 -9.92
C GLU A 576 -5.42 24.96 -8.77
N GLU A 577 -5.04 23.73 -8.39
CA GLU A 577 -4.08 23.47 -7.31
C GLU A 577 -2.63 23.62 -7.77
N ASN A 578 -2.36 23.45 -9.06
CA ASN A 578 -1.02 23.49 -9.68
C ASN A 578 -1.04 24.36 -10.96
N PRO A 579 -1.05 25.70 -10.86
CA PRO A 579 -1.18 26.57 -12.05
C PRO A 579 -0.07 26.46 -13.10
N GLU A 580 1.10 25.95 -12.73
CA GLU A 580 2.24 25.65 -13.64
C GLU A 580 2.35 24.14 -13.94
N GLY A 581 1.38 23.34 -13.51
CA GLY A 581 1.38 21.90 -13.66
C GLY A 581 1.14 21.45 -15.09
N THR A 582 1.92 20.49 -15.57
CA THR A 582 1.84 19.93 -16.92
C THR A 582 1.00 18.65 -16.97
N LEU A 583 0.65 18.18 -18.17
CA LEU A 583 0.04 16.87 -18.35
C LEU A 583 0.90 15.73 -17.77
N SER A 584 2.23 15.87 -17.87
CA SER A 584 3.16 14.93 -17.24
C SER A 584 2.99 14.84 -15.72
N ASP A 585 2.83 15.98 -15.07
CA ASP A 585 2.68 16.03 -13.61
C ASP A 585 1.33 15.43 -13.16
N PHE A 586 0.26 15.70 -13.92
CA PHE A 586 -1.04 15.06 -13.68
C PHE A 586 -0.98 13.54 -13.81
N LEU A 587 -0.36 13.03 -14.88
CA LEU A 587 -0.22 11.58 -15.12
C LEU A 587 0.64 10.91 -14.05
N GLU A 588 1.64 11.61 -13.54
CA GLU A 588 2.44 11.17 -12.40
C GLU A 588 1.59 11.07 -11.13
N GLU A 589 0.85 12.13 -10.81
CA GLU A 589 -0.05 12.13 -9.65
C GLU A 589 -1.03 10.96 -9.70
N VAL A 590 -1.73 10.77 -10.85
CA VAL A 590 -2.63 9.63 -11.07
C VAL A 590 -1.94 8.29 -10.85
N SER A 591 -0.70 8.13 -11.29
CA SER A 591 0.07 6.89 -11.14
C SER A 591 0.44 6.61 -9.68
N LEU A 592 0.62 7.66 -8.88
CA LEU A 592 1.03 7.61 -7.48
C LEU A 592 -0.14 7.58 -6.49
N ILE A 593 -1.40 7.74 -6.94
CA ILE A 593 -2.59 7.70 -6.07
C ILE A 593 -2.74 6.31 -5.44
N THR A 594 -2.91 6.30 -4.11
CA THR A 594 -3.23 5.12 -3.32
C THR A 594 -4.68 5.14 -2.81
N ASP A 595 -5.20 4.00 -2.35
CA ASP A 595 -6.58 3.90 -1.82
C ASP A 595 -6.82 4.84 -0.62
N ILE A 596 -5.77 5.16 0.13
CA ILE A 596 -5.83 6.03 1.31
C ILE A 596 -5.95 7.49 0.90
N ASP A 597 -5.42 7.89 -0.25
CA ASP A 597 -5.46 9.27 -0.73
C ASP A 597 -6.90 9.71 -1.05
N ASN A 598 -7.77 8.78 -1.45
CA ASN A 598 -9.20 9.01 -1.72
C ASN A 598 -10.09 8.90 -0.46
N TYR A 599 -9.52 8.81 0.74
CA TYR A 599 -10.30 8.67 1.96
C TYR A 599 -10.91 10.01 2.39
N ASP A 600 -12.24 10.16 2.21
CA ASP A 600 -12.99 11.30 2.72
C ASP A 600 -13.34 11.14 4.21
N ASN A 601 -12.76 11.95 5.07
CA ASN A 601 -13.02 11.94 6.51
C ASN A 601 -14.44 12.45 6.90
N ASN A 602 -15.18 13.07 5.99
CA ASN A 602 -16.44 13.77 6.31
C ASN A 602 -17.69 12.89 6.11
N ALA A 603 -17.58 11.77 5.42
CA ALA A 603 -18.72 10.89 5.19
C ALA A 603 -19.08 10.09 6.46
N ASP A 604 -20.32 10.19 6.93
CA ASP A 604 -20.82 9.44 8.10
C ASP A 604 -21.14 7.99 7.71
N SER A 605 -20.13 7.15 7.69
CA SER A 605 -20.21 5.72 7.35
C SER A 605 -19.16 4.91 8.08
N VAL A 606 -19.49 3.64 8.41
CA VAL A 606 -18.54 2.68 8.96
C VAL A 606 -17.45 2.37 7.94
N VAL A 607 -16.20 2.34 8.38
CA VAL A 607 -15.06 2.07 7.50
C VAL A 607 -14.64 0.60 7.59
N LEU A 608 -14.52 -0.04 6.44
CA LEU A 608 -14.05 -1.41 6.26
C LEU A 608 -12.71 -1.37 5.52
N MET A 609 -11.63 -1.89 6.12
CA MET A 609 -10.31 -1.91 5.47
C MET A 609 -9.39 -2.98 6.03
N THR A 610 -8.29 -3.26 5.32
CA THR A 610 -7.24 -4.09 5.88
C THR A 610 -6.46 -3.33 6.97
N VAL A 611 -5.85 -4.06 7.90
CA VAL A 611 -4.97 -3.45 8.93
C VAL A 611 -3.82 -2.66 8.29
N HIS A 612 -3.26 -3.13 7.15
CA HIS A 612 -2.23 -2.39 6.43
C HIS A 612 -2.72 -1.03 5.94
N SER A 613 -3.94 -0.97 5.41
CA SER A 613 -4.55 0.28 4.96
C SER A 613 -4.92 1.23 6.11
N ALA A 614 -5.03 0.72 7.34
CA ALA A 614 -5.35 1.51 8.52
C ALA A 614 -4.13 2.24 9.11
N LYS A 615 -2.90 1.98 8.61
CA LYS A 615 -1.71 2.69 9.06
C LYS A 615 -1.86 4.18 8.79
N GLY A 616 -1.53 5.01 9.80
CA GLY A 616 -1.74 6.47 9.75
C GLY A 616 -3.14 6.96 10.15
N LEU A 617 -4.17 6.09 10.13
CA LEU A 617 -5.54 6.44 10.52
C LEU A 617 -5.79 6.15 12.02
N GLU A 618 -6.93 6.64 12.54
CA GLU A 618 -7.34 6.45 13.94
C GLU A 618 -8.85 6.62 14.08
N PHE A 619 -9.48 5.78 14.93
CA PHE A 619 -10.93 5.74 15.09
C PHE A 619 -11.31 5.66 16.57
N PRO A 620 -12.43 6.26 17.00
CA PRO A 620 -12.94 6.10 18.36
C PRO A 620 -13.11 4.63 18.76
N VAL A 621 -13.74 3.83 17.90
CA VAL A 621 -14.04 2.41 18.13
C VAL A 621 -13.50 1.55 17.01
N VAL A 622 -12.71 0.54 17.34
CA VAL A 622 -12.10 -0.39 16.38
C VAL A 622 -12.55 -1.82 16.64
N PHE A 623 -12.97 -2.50 15.57
CA PHE A 623 -13.25 -3.94 15.55
C PHE A 623 -12.12 -4.68 14.84
N LEU A 624 -11.60 -5.74 15.47
CA LEU A 624 -10.60 -6.65 14.91
C LEU A 624 -11.19 -8.04 14.75
N PRO A 625 -11.87 -8.36 13.63
CA PRO A 625 -12.44 -9.67 13.39
C PRO A 625 -11.39 -10.68 12.91
N GLY A 626 -11.65 -11.96 13.17
CA GLY A 626 -10.82 -13.05 12.68
C GLY A 626 -9.45 -13.12 13.33
N MET A 627 -9.35 -12.79 14.61
CA MET A 627 -8.12 -12.93 15.40
C MET A 627 -7.87 -14.39 15.75
N GLU A 628 -7.46 -15.15 14.73
CA GLU A 628 -7.29 -16.60 14.73
C GLU A 628 -5.96 -17.00 14.10
N GLU A 629 -5.32 -18.05 14.62
CA GLU A 629 -4.16 -18.68 13.98
C GLU A 629 -4.49 -19.06 12.52
N ASN A 630 -3.53 -18.90 11.61
CA ASN A 630 -3.65 -19.07 10.16
C ASN A 630 -4.47 -17.98 9.43
N ILE A 631 -5.02 -17.01 10.16
CA ILE A 631 -5.66 -15.80 9.61
C ILE A 631 -4.86 -14.58 10.02
N PHE A 632 -4.70 -14.38 11.34
CA PHE A 632 -3.89 -13.32 11.93
C PHE A 632 -3.19 -13.86 13.20
N PRO A 633 -1.94 -14.37 13.07
CA PRO A 633 -1.04 -14.35 11.91
C PRO A 633 -1.48 -15.21 10.73
N GLY A 634 -1.08 -14.81 9.53
CA GLY A 634 -1.37 -15.54 8.29
C GLY A 634 -0.67 -16.90 8.22
N MET A 635 -1.28 -17.89 7.54
CA MET A 635 -0.75 -19.26 7.44
C MET A 635 0.71 -19.34 6.94
N ALA A 636 1.10 -18.46 6.03
CA ALA A 636 2.48 -18.45 5.51
C ALA A 636 3.51 -18.01 6.56
N SER A 637 3.10 -17.13 7.47
CA SER A 637 3.98 -16.48 8.46
C SER A 637 4.18 -17.31 9.74
N VAL A 638 3.23 -18.19 10.10
CA VAL A 638 3.19 -18.91 11.40
C VAL A 638 4.46 -19.69 11.71
N TYR A 639 5.15 -20.21 10.70
CA TYR A 639 6.32 -21.07 10.84
C TYR A 639 7.67 -20.35 10.70
N VAL A 640 7.66 -19.04 10.39
CA VAL A 640 8.88 -18.26 10.18
C VAL A 640 8.97 -17.18 11.27
N PRO A 641 9.89 -17.26 12.25
CA PRO A 641 9.95 -16.34 13.38
C PRO A 641 9.95 -14.85 12.98
N SER A 642 10.74 -14.46 11.97
CA SER A 642 10.82 -13.08 11.50
C SER A 642 9.51 -12.58 10.83
N GLU A 643 8.73 -13.48 10.23
CA GLU A 643 7.41 -13.16 9.68
C GLU A 643 6.36 -13.02 10.80
N VAL A 644 6.47 -13.85 11.86
CA VAL A 644 5.61 -13.71 13.06
C VAL A 644 5.86 -12.36 13.75
N GLU A 645 7.12 -11.90 13.82
CA GLU A 645 7.41 -10.57 14.37
C GLU A 645 6.80 -9.44 13.52
N GLU A 646 6.79 -9.56 12.19
CA GLU A 646 6.11 -8.60 11.32
C GLU A 646 4.58 -8.62 11.51
N GLU A 647 3.97 -9.81 11.55
CA GLU A 647 2.53 -9.95 11.85
C GLU A 647 2.19 -9.39 13.25
N ARG A 648 3.10 -9.51 14.24
CA ARG A 648 2.91 -8.91 15.57
C ARG A 648 2.99 -7.38 15.51
N ARG A 649 3.88 -6.79 14.71
CA ARG A 649 3.88 -5.33 14.44
C ARG A 649 2.56 -4.90 13.77
N LEU A 650 2.02 -5.74 12.88
CA LEU A 650 0.72 -5.49 12.27
C LEU A 650 -0.42 -5.53 13.32
N ALA A 651 -0.39 -6.49 14.25
CA ALA A 651 -1.34 -6.54 15.36
C ALA A 651 -1.20 -5.31 16.29
N TYR A 652 0.02 -4.90 16.60
CA TYR A 652 0.29 -3.66 17.33
C TYR A 652 -0.27 -2.43 16.60
N VAL A 653 -0.08 -2.34 15.28
CA VAL A 653 -0.69 -1.28 14.47
C VAL A 653 -2.21 -1.31 14.60
N ALA A 654 -2.85 -2.49 14.47
CA ALA A 654 -4.30 -2.64 14.57
C ALA A 654 -4.84 -2.15 15.92
N ILE A 655 -4.25 -2.59 17.04
CA ILE A 655 -4.62 -2.21 18.41
C ILE A 655 -4.48 -0.69 18.58
N THR A 656 -3.38 -0.11 18.14
CA THR A 656 -3.10 1.34 18.30
C THR A 656 -3.90 2.25 17.36
N ARG A 657 -4.81 1.72 16.52
CA ARG A 657 -5.78 2.54 15.77
C ARG A 657 -6.95 2.98 16.62
N ALA A 658 -7.25 2.26 17.71
CA ALA A 658 -8.34 2.58 18.63
C ALA A 658 -7.98 3.78 19.53
N LYS A 659 -8.95 4.71 19.70
CA LYS A 659 -8.85 5.82 20.65
C LYS A 659 -9.49 5.48 22.00
N GLU A 660 -10.71 4.97 21.96
CA GLU A 660 -11.58 4.81 23.13
C GLU A 660 -11.88 3.36 23.45
N GLU A 661 -12.31 2.58 22.44
CA GLU A 661 -12.76 1.21 22.60
C GLU A 661 -12.15 0.27 21.56
N LEU A 662 -11.75 -0.92 22.00
CA LEU A 662 -11.21 -1.97 21.16
C LEU A 662 -12.01 -3.26 21.35
N TYR A 663 -12.56 -3.79 20.27
CA TYR A 663 -13.28 -5.05 20.21
C TYR A 663 -12.49 -6.05 19.38
N ILE A 664 -12.16 -7.19 19.97
CA ILE A 664 -11.45 -8.30 19.33
C ILE A 664 -12.41 -9.47 19.15
N PHE A 665 -12.43 -10.06 17.95
CA PHE A 665 -13.30 -11.19 17.66
C PHE A 665 -12.51 -12.38 17.11
N HIS A 666 -12.93 -13.58 17.54
CA HIS A 666 -12.53 -14.84 16.91
C HIS A 666 -13.74 -15.77 16.80
N ALA A 667 -13.79 -16.64 15.81
CA ALA A 667 -14.88 -17.56 15.59
C ALA A 667 -14.46 -19.01 15.92
N GLU A 668 -15.38 -19.82 16.53
CA GLU A 668 -15.15 -21.26 16.76
C GLU A 668 -15.01 -22.04 15.45
N SER A 669 -15.66 -21.56 14.38
CA SER A 669 -15.53 -22.11 13.02
C SER A 669 -15.67 -21.01 11.99
N ARG A 670 -14.87 -21.05 10.93
CA ARG A 670 -14.89 -20.05 9.84
C ARG A 670 -14.78 -20.69 8.48
N MET A 671 -15.62 -20.26 7.55
CA MET A 671 -15.54 -20.68 6.15
C MET A 671 -14.67 -19.70 5.33
N ILE A 672 -13.53 -20.21 4.84
CA ILE A 672 -12.61 -19.45 3.98
C ILE A 672 -12.39 -20.27 2.71
N PHE A 673 -12.54 -19.63 1.53
CA PHE A 673 -12.40 -20.27 0.22
C PHE A 673 -13.21 -21.57 0.07
N GLY A 674 -14.43 -21.61 0.64
CA GLY A 674 -15.33 -22.75 0.58
C GLY A 674 -14.98 -23.92 1.52
N MET A 675 -14.01 -23.76 2.39
CA MET A 675 -13.62 -24.75 3.42
C MET A 675 -13.89 -24.20 4.81
N THR A 676 -14.58 -24.97 5.64
CA THR A 676 -14.80 -24.63 7.05
C THR A 676 -13.62 -25.10 7.88
N ASN A 677 -12.95 -24.16 8.53
CA ASN A 677 -11.81 -24.36 9.41
C ASN A 677 -12.20 -24.07 10.86
N ARG A 678 -11.53 -24.73 11.80
CA ARG A 678 -11.57 -24.43 13.23
C ARG A 678 -10.17 -24.06 13.68
N ASN A 679 -9.91 -22.77 13.75
CA ASN A 679 -8.63 -22.25 14.16
C ASN A 679 -8.61 -22.02 15.67
N ARG A 680 -7.43 -21.99 16.27
CA ARG A 680 -7.24 -21.50 17.64
C ARG A 680 -7.34 -19.99 17.64
N VAL A 681 -7.61 -19.41 18.81
CA VAL A 681 -7.46 -17.97 19.00
C VAL A 681 -6.04 -17.53 18.64
N SER A 682 -5.90 -16.34 18.11
CA SER A 682 -4.59 -15.79 17.72
C SER A 682 -3.65 -15.70 18.93
N ARG A 683 -2.39 -16.08 18.76
CA ARG A 683 -1.35 -15.87 19.78
C ARG A 683 -1.24 -14.42 20.24
N PHE A 684 -1.51 -13.46 19.37
CA PHE A 684 -1.48 -12.04 19.70
C PHE A 684 -2.56 -11.64 20.70
N VAL A 685 -3.67 -12.37 20.75
CA VAL A 685 -4.71 -12.21 21.79
C VAL A 685 -4.25 -12.82 23.11
N GLU A 686 -3.61 -13.98 23.07
CA GLU A 686 -3.07 -14.66 24.25
C GLU A 686 -1.89 -13.88 24.90
N GLU A 687 -1.22 -13.01 24.13
CA GLU A 687 -0.16 -12.11 24.59
C GLU A 687 -0.72 -10.88 25.35
N ILE A 688 -2.03 -10.60 25.29
CA ILE A 688 -2.67 -9.53 26.07
C ILE A 688 -2.93 -10.01 27.50
N PRO A 689 -2.54 -9.26 28.55
CA PRO A 689 -2.82 -9.62 29.93
C PRO A 689 -4.32 -9.81 30.19
N GLU A 690 -4.68 -10.91 30.81
CA GLU A 690 -6.08 -11.27 31.13
C GLU A 690 -6.81 -10.19 31.97
N THR A 691 -6.06 -9.45 32.77
CA THR A 691 -6.58 -8.34 33.59
C THR A 691 -7.09 -7.15 32.78
N LEU A 692 -6.75 -7.07 31.51
CA LEU A 692 -7.17 -6.01 30.58
C LEU A 692 -8.37 -6.43 29.72
N VAL A 693 -8.81 -7.70 29.78
CA VAL A 693 -9.76 -8.29 28.83
C VAL A 693 -11.09 -8.61 29.48
N GLU A 694 -12.17 -8.22 28.84
CA GLU A 694 -13.54 -8.63 29.15
C GLU A 694 -14.04 -9.65 28.12
N HIS A 695 -14.31 -10.87 28.58
CA HIS A 695 -14.74 -11.97 27.72
C HIS A 695 -16.25 -12.01 27.53
N THR A 696 -16.71 -12.16 26.30
CA THR A 696 -18.11 -12.43 25.95
C THR A 696 -18.19 -13.56 24.92
N ARG A 697 -19.34 -14.30 24.91
CA ARG A 697 -19.56 -15.39 23.93
C ARG A 697 -20.98 -15.35 23.40
N SER A 698 -21.17 -15.75 22.13
CA SER A 698 -22.49 -15.84 21.52
C SER A 698 -23.34 -16.98 22.09
N ARG A 699 -22.69 -18.11 22.46
CA ARG A 699 -23.33 -19.20 23.21
C ARG A 699 -22.74 -19.33 24.60
N ASP A 700 -23.61 -19.21 25.58
CA ASP A 700 -23.25 -19.54 26.96
C ASP A 700 -23.51 -21.05 27.21
N TYR A 701 -22.47 -21.88 27.09
CA TYR A 701 -22.55 -23.31 27.41
C TYR A 701 -22.74 -23.58 28.92
N SER A 702 -22.58 -22.58 29.77
CA SER A 702 -22.77 -22.73 31.22
C SER A 702 -24.23 -22.82 31.66
N ALA A 703 -25.19 -22.46 30.81
CA ALA A 703 -26.62 -22.41 31.12
C ALA A 703 -27.39 -23.70 30.80
N ARG A 704 -26.76 -24.75 30.26
CA ARG A 704 -27.44 -26.05 30.18
C ARG A 704 -27.01 -26.95 31.36
N PRO A 705 -27.91 -27.26 32.32
CA PRO A 705 -27.66 -28.37 33.21
C PRO A 705 -27.57 -29.62 32.34
N VAL A 706 -26.40 -30.23 32.27
CA VAL A 706 -26.26 -31.59 31.74
C VAL A 706 -27.03 -32.49 32.65
N SER A 707 -28.31 -32.73 32.34
CA SER A 707 -29.04 -33.86 32.91
C SER A 707 -28.38 -35.12 32.29
N MET A 708 -27.40 -35.66 33.02
CA MET A 708 -26.94 -37.02 32.75
C MET A 708 -28.15 -37.94 32.75
N PRO A 709 -28.43 -38.70 31.68
CA PRO A 709 -29.42 -39.76 31.80
C PRO A 709 -28.85 -40.74 32.82
N SER A 710 -29.63 -40.92 33.92
CA SER A 710 -29.31 -41.95 34.90
C SER A 710 -29.34 -43.32 34.21
N PHE A 711 -28.19 -43.97 34.13
CA PHE A 711 -28.11 -45.40 33.79
C PHE A 711 -28.79 -46.21 34.88
N GLY A 712 -30.08 -46.38 34.73
CA GLY A 712 -30.84 -47.33 35.51
C GLY A 712 -30.84 -48.69 34.86
N GLY A 713 -30.25 -49.69 35.51
CA GLY A 713 -30.60 -51.09 35.54
C GLY A 713 -30.61 -51.85 34.16
N ALA A 714 -29.57 -52.64 33.96
CA ALA A 714 -29.58 -53.72 32.95
C ALA A 714 -30.76 -54.67 33.15
N LYS A 715 -31.54 -54.92 32.13
CA LYS A 715 -32.46 -56.08 32.02
C LYS A 715 -31.94 -56.96 30.88
N PRO A 716 -32.06 -58.31 31.02
CA PRO A 716 -31.40 -59.25 30.15
C PRO A 716 -32.14 -59.42 28.78
N PHE A 717 -31.35 -59.88 27.81
CA PHE A 717 -31.73 -60.26 26.46
C PHE A 717 -32.99 -61.14 26.43
N GLY A 718 -33.94 -60.80 25.57
CA GLY A 718 -35.08 -61.62 25.18
C GLY A 718 -35.56 -61.30 23.77
N GLU A 719 -35.47 -62.28 22.92
CA GLU A 719 -36.14 -62.56 21.66
C GLU A 719 -36.47 -61.46 20.62
N ALA A 720 -36.06 -61.71 19.42
CA ALA A 720 -36.37 -60.94 18.20
C ALA A 720 -37.84 -61.10 17.77
N PRO A 721 -38.52 -60.03 17.32
CA PRO A 721 -39.77 -60.15 16.62
C PRO A 721 -39.58 -60.17 15.09
N LYS A 722 -40.35 -61.03 14.47
CA LYS A 722 -40.44 -61.35 13.07
C LYS A 722 -40.88 -60.17 12.20
N THR A 723 -40.33 -60.09 11.01
CA THR A 723 -40.72 -59.26 9.90
C THR A 723 -42.19 -59.40 9.51
N LYS A 724 -42.87 -58.27 9.28
CA LYS A 724 -44.08 -58.20 8.43
C LYS A 724 -43.80 -57.19 7.30
N SER A 725 -43.95 -57.66 6.05
CA SER A 725 -43.94 -56.92 4.81
C SER A 725 -45.19 -56.01 4.71
N VAL A 726 -44.99 -54.77 4.31
CA VAL A 726 -46.04 -53.96 3.69
C VAL A 726 -45.39 -53.26 2.47
N ALA A 727 -45.98 -53.62 1.32
CA ALA A 727 -45.77 -52.97 0.03
C ALA A 727 -46.61 -51.68 -0.04
N GLU A 728 -46.25 -50.80 -0.95
CA GLU A 728 -46.99 -49.69 -1.50
C GLU A 728 -47.12 -48.40 -0.66
N ALA A 729 -46.21 -47.43 -0.99
CA ALA A 729 -46.54 -46.04 -1.33
C ALA A 729 -45.31 -45.37 -1.93
N GLY A 730 -45.45 -44.83 -3.15
CA GLY A 730 -44.40 -44.22 -3.92
C GLY A 730 -43.82 -42.96 -3.27
N GLY A 731 -42.50 -42.86 -3.27
CA GLY A 731 -41.77 -41.72 -2.80
C GLY A 731 -40.29 -41.84 -3.12
N PHE A 732 -39.77 -40.93 -3.85
CA PHE A 732 -38.39 -40.68 -4.31
C PHE A 732 -37.31 -41.42 -3.53
N MET A 733 -36.60 -42.35 -4.18
CA MET A 733 -35.36 -42.94 -3.68
C MET A 733 -34.16 -42.03 -3.95
N PRO A 734 -33.38 -41.70 -2.95
CA PRO A 734 -32.05 -41.15 -3.18
C PRO A 734 -31.10 -42.28 -3.64
N LYS A 735 -30.30 -41.98 -4.68
CA LYS A 735 -29.27 -42.88 -5.18
C LYS A 735 -28.29 -43.27 -4.06
N PRO A 736 -27.82 -44.53 -4.01
CA PRO A 736 -26.86 -44.95 -2.98
C PRO A 736 -25.54 -44.19 -3.09
N ARG A 737 -25.12 -43.56 -1.99
CA ARG A 737 -23.77 -43.04 -1.84
C ARG A 737 -22.82 -44.26 -1.75
N VAL A 738 -21.96 -44.41 -2.76
CA VAL A 738 -20.84 -45.34 -2.72
C VAL A 738 -19.90 -44.87 -1.61
N LYS A 739 -19.68 -45.68 -0.58
CA LYS A 739 -18.65 -45.41 0.43
C LYS A 739 -17.29 -45.51 -0.23
N PRO A 740 -16.35 -44.61 0.04
CA PRO A 740 -14.95 -44.73 -0.40
C PRO A 740 -14.33 -45.98 0.21
N ALA A 741 -13.50 -46.67 -0.56
CA ALA A 741 -12.74 -47.85 -0.07
C ALA A 741 -11.72 -47.37 0.99
N PRO A 742 -11.41 -48.21 2.04
CA PRO A 742 -10.49 -47.85 3.07
C PRO A 742 -9.06 -47.64 2.54
N ALA A 743 -8.36 -46.68 3.14
CA ALA A 743 -6.95 -46.42 2.87
C ALA A 743 -6.10 -47.70 3.06
N GLY A 744 -5.37 -48.08 2.01
CA GLY A 744 -4.54 -49.31 2.03
C GLY A 744 -4.83 -50.32 0.90
N THR A 745 -5.81 -50.07 0.03
CA THR A 745 -6.23 -51.01 -1.01
C THR A 745 -5.47 -50.88 -2.34
N TYR A 746 -4.68 -49.80 -2.53
CA TYR A 746 -3.96 -49.59 -3.80
C TYR A 746 -2.47 -49.97 -3.70
N ARG A 747 -1.93 -50.71 -4.68
CA ARG A 747 -0.52 -51.12 -4.76
C ARG A 747 0.08 -50.69 -6.10
N VAL A 748 1.39 -50.52 -6.09
CA VAL A 748 2.15 -50.29 -7.33
C VAL A 748 1.90 -51.48 -8.29
N GLY A 749 1.53 -51.19 -9.54
CA GLY A 749 1.14 -52.13 -10.54
C GLY A 749 -0.38 -52.37 -10.66
N ASP A 750 -1.21 -51.79 -9.79
CA ASP A 750 -2.66 -51.85 -9.93
C ASP A 750 -3.15 -50.97 -11.09
N THR A 751 -4.03 -51.49 -11.92
CA THR A 751 -4.75 -50.71 -12.94
C THR A 751 -5.98 -50.07 -12.32
N VAL A 752 -6.14 -48.76 -12.52
CA VAL A 752 -7.24 -47.99 -11.93
C VAL A 752 -7.95 -47.13 -12.97
N LEU A 753 -9.26 -46.96 -12.79
CA LEU A 753 -10.09 -46.12 -13.64
C LEU A 753 -10.45 -44.82 -12.85
N HIS A 754 -10.15 -43.65 -13.42
CA HIS A 754 -10.56 -42.36 -12.95
C HIS A 754 -11.61 -41.74 -13.87
N LYS A 755 -12.71 -41.21 -13.34
CA LYS A 755 -13.83 -40.70 -14.12
C LYS A 755 -13.44 -39.62 -15.17
N ALA A 756 -12.49 -38.78 -14.87
CA ALA A 756 -12.04 -37.69 -15.76
C ALA A 756 -10.77 -38.01 -16.55
N PHE A 757 -9.90 -38.91 -16.04
CA PHE A 757 -8.58 -39.18 -16.64
C PHE A 757 -8.50 -40.51 -17.39
N GLY A 758 -9.54 -41.35 -17.25
CA GLY A 758 -9.59 -42.68 -17.88
C GLY A 758 -8.78 -43.72 -17.10
N THR A 759 -8.34 -44.78 -17.80
CA THR A 759 -7.57 -45.90 -17.26
C THR A 759 -6.12 -45.49 -17.06
N GLY A 760 -5.52 -45.92 -15.96
CA GLY A 760 -4.12 -45.63 -15.62
C GLY A 760 -3.52 -46.69 -14.72
N LEU A 761 -2.19 -46.80 -14.72
CA LEU A 761 -1.39 -47.74 -13.91
C LEU A 761 -0.77 -46.99 -12.72
N ILE A 762 -0.88 -47.55 -11.51
CA ILE A 762 -0.19 -46.98 -10.32
C ILE A 762 1.30 -47.28 -10.40
N VAL A 763 2.10 -46.24 -10.54
CA VAL A 763 3.58 -46.37 -10.64
C VAL A 763 4.28 -46.11 -9.30
N SER A 764 3.63 -45.42 -8.36
CA SER A 764 4.13 -45.20 -7.01
C SER A 764 2.95 -45.08 -6.02
N ALA A 765 3.14 -45.58 -4.81
CA ALA A 765 2.19 -45.49 -3.70
C ALA A 765 2.96 -45.15 -2.41
N THR A 766 2.91 -43.89 -1.96
CA THR A 766 3.62 -43.40 -0.78
C THR A 766 2.66 -43.21 0.38
N PRO A 767 2.75 -43.98 1.48
CA PRO A 767 1.91 -43.80 2.66
C PRO A 767 2.18 -42.44 3.31
N MET A 768 1.07 -41.73 3.66
CA MET A 768 1.09 -40.51 4.47
C MET A 768 0.24 -40.72 5.72
N ALA A 769 0.31 -39.78 6.70
CA ALA A 769 -0.29 -39.94 8.03
C ALA A 769 -1.79 -40.34 8.01
N ASN A 770 -2.56 -39.84 7.05
CA ASN A 770 -4.04 -40.09 6.97
C ASN A 770 -4.50 -40.54 5.56
N ASP A 771 -3.59 -40.74 4.59
CA ASP A 771 -3.93 -41.11 3.20
C ASP A 771 -2.73 -41.77 2.52
N THR A 772 -2.90 -42.20 1.26
CA THR A 772 -1.81 -42.69 0.41
C THR A 772 -1.71 -41.83 -0.83
N LEU A 773 -0.54 -41.19 -1.06
CA LEU A 773 -0.26 -40.47 -2.29
C LEU A 773 0.08 -41.49 -3.39
N LEU A 774 -0.74 -41.54 -4.41
CA LEU A 774 -0.57 -42.40 -5.57
C LEU A 774 -0.04 -41.59 -6.76
N GLU A 775 0.98 -42.08 -7.43
CA GLU A 775 1.33 -41.64 -8.78
C GLU A 775 0.72 -42.60 -9.77
N VAL A 776 -0.16 -42.09 -10.63
CA VAL A 776 -0.90 -42.88 -11.61
C VAL A 776 -0.56 -42.40 -13.01
N ALA A 777 -0.02 -43.29 -13.86
CA ALA A 777 0.23 -43.03 -15.26
C ALA A 777 -1.03 -43.33 -16.05
N PHE A 778 -1.73 -42.31 -16.53
CA PHE A 778 -2.95 -42.44 -17.34
C PHE A 778 -2.62 -42.42 -18.84
N ASP A 779 -3.32 -43.23 -19.63
CA ASP A 779 -3.05 -43.36 -21.05
C ASP A 779 -3.24 -42.09 -21.86
N LYS A 780 -4.16 -41.21 -21.43
CA LYS A 780 -4.54 -39.97 -22.18
C LYS A 780 -3.93 -38.67 -21.65
N VAL A 781 -3.51 -38.63 -20.37
CA VAL A 781 -3.15 -37.36 -19.69
C VAL A 781 -1.79 -37.44 -18.96
N GLY A 782 -1.04 -38.51 -19.17
CA GLY A 782 0.26 -38.73 -18.53
C GLY A 782 0.18 -39.00 -17.02
N THR A 783 1.30 -38.93 -16.33
CA THR A 783 1.38 -39.25 -14.90
C THR A 783 0.79 -38.14 -14.03
N LYS A 784 -0.09 -38.50 -13.07
CA LYS A 784 -0.69 -37.58 -12.09
C LYS A 784 -0.50 -38.09 -10.68
N LYS A 785 -0.30 -37.16 -9.74
CA LYS A 785 -0.27 -37.44 -8.29
C LYS A 785 -1.64 -37.23 -7.70
N LEU A 786 -2.18 -38.26 -7.05
CA LEU A 786 -3.55 -38.29 -6.53
C LEU A 786 -3.57 -38.88 -5.13
N PHE A 787 -4.39 -38.33 -4.24
CA PHE A 787 -4.62 -38.91 -2.92
C PHE A 787 -5.71 -39.99 -2.98
N ALA A 788 -5.40 -41.19 -2.46
CA ALA A 788 -6.25 -42.38 -2.58
C ALA A 788 -7.68 -42.17 -2.10
N ASN A 789 -7.88 -41.46 -0.98
CA ASN A 789 -9.18 -41.21 -0.38
C ASN A 789 -10.03 -40.19 -1.19
N PHE A 790 -9.40 -39.30 -1.95
CA PHE A 790 -10.08 -38.24 -2.69
C PHE A 790 -10.21 -38.51 -4.19
N ALA A 791 -9.36 -39.33 -4.75
CA ALA A 791 -9.26 -39.55 -6.20
C ALA A 791 -10.41 -40.39 -6.80
N ARG A 792 -11.29 -40.96 -6.00
CA ARG A 792 -12.41 -41.81 -6.45
C ARG A 792 -12.01 -42.81 -7.54
N LEU A 793 -10.85 -43.45 -7.35
CA LEU A 793 -10.34 -44.46 -8.24
C LEU A 793 -11.13 -45.77 -8.07
N THR A 794 -11.37 -46.47 -9.18
CA THR A 794 -11.97 -47.80 -9.20
C THR A 794 -10.90 -48.75 -9.74
N LYS A 795 -10.60 -49.81 -9.00
CA LYS A 795 -9.62 -50.84 -9.44
C LYS A 795 -10.28 -51.61 -10.58
N VAL A 796 -9.56 -51.82 -11.69
CA VAL A 796 -10.03 -52.50 -12.90
C VAL A 796 -9.47 -53.90 -12.93
#